data_ce4b8d84cf9c25c9ba9d9a0efd27d4ac
#
_entry.id   ce4b8d84cf9c25c9ba9d9a0efd27d4ac
#
_cell.length_a   1.000
_cell.length_b   1.000
_cell.length_c   1.000
_cell.angle_alpha   90.00
_cell.angle_beta   90.00
_cell.angle_gamma   90.00
#
_symmetry.space_group_name_H-M   'P 1'
#
loop_
_entity.id
_entity.type
_entity.pdbx_description
1 polymer ?
#
loop_
_entity_poly.entity_id
_entity_poly.type
_entity_poly.pdbx_seq_one_letter_code
_entity_poly.pdbx_strand_id
1 'polypeptide(L)'
;MARAASKAARTTEKGLVIERRFTTAGVHPYDELEWEKRDAIIGDPAKPAFEQRGVEFPKTWSQNATNIVAQKYFRGQLGSPERETSVKQMVSRVADRITEVGREAGYFASHEDADAFDAELTSILVNQKAAFNSPVWFNVGWKEPGQEQASACFILSVEDDMDSILSWNTKEGIIFKGGSGSGINLSKIRGSMEPLSKGGIASGPVSFMRGADSWAGAIKSGGGTRRAAKMVVLDVDHPDIEKFIWCKADEEKKAAALKAADFDMRLDSDAFTSVQFQNANNSVRVTDEFMEAVANDEDWDLVARTDGRPIKTVKARDLMNQIADAAWQCADPGIQYDTTINRWHTDPNTGPITASNPCSEYMSIDDSACNLASLNLMKFRNEDGSFNVDDFTHAVDIVFLAQEILVGFSSYPTEQITRNARAFRQLGLGYANLGALLMAEGMPYDSVEGRALAGSITALMTGRGYRMSARIAATTGPYDGYAVNREAHNQVMRMHQSAAYEIEDELVEEPLLHAARESWDEAVALGEQHGYRNAQATVLAPTGTISFLMDCDTTGIEPDFSLVKFKELVGGGQMKIVNGSVNLALETLGYSTSEIEQIDAYINEHNTIIGAPALKDEHLPVFDVAVGERSISHTGHIDMMAAAQPFLSGAISKTVNLPETATVSDIADAYMDGWKKGLKALAIYRDGSKTAQALKTDAGDKKSEPAAEDPKPKRNKMPRERESITHKFSVGMHEGYITAGKYPDGSVGEIFLTDIGKEGSTIKGLMNAFATAISMGLQYGVPLEDYVKKFSYMRFEPEGITRNPEIPFAKSLPDYIMRWLASRFIDDVDYLESLGIMTDEVRARKEAQQAFPMDDTAGDGGNGHSNGEGNGTANGSAEPEAEAKPATAALTDTPPVVPAKMGADLELGPACDQCGGMMQRTG
;
A
#
# COMPACT_ATOMS: atom_id res chain seq x y z
N MET A 1 8.63 -27.53 42.07
CA MET A 1 8.76 -26.77 43.32
C MET A 1 9.07 -25.33 42.97
N ALA A 2 8.03 -24.53 42.55
CA ALA A 2 8.15 -23.08 42.39
C ALA A 2 6.72 -22.47 42.41
N ARG A 3 6.01 -22.70 43.51
CA ARG A 3 4.66 -22.17 43.76
C ARG A 3 4.51 -21.69 45.21
N ALA A 4 5.48 -20.97 45.72
CA ALA A 4 5.39 -20.32 47.02
C ALA A 4 6.47 -19.24 47.14
N ALA A 5 6.33 -18.14 46.40
CA ALA A 5 7.10 -16.95 46.68
C ALA A 5 6.18 -15.74 46.56
N SER A 6 5.89 -15.19 47.77
CA SER A 6 5.45 -13.82 48.05
C SER A 6 4.07 -13.40 47.52
N LYS A 7 3.01 -13.78 48.21
CA LYS A 7 1.92 -12.88 48.53
C LYS A 7 2.44 -11.86 49.57
N ALA A 8 3.23 -10.91 49.17
CA ALA A 8 3.31 -9.65 49.88
C ALA A 8 1.94 -8.98 49.69
N ALA A 9 1.17 -8.77 50.73
CA ALA A 9 -0.07 -8.02 50.72
C ALA A 9 0.24 -6.59 50.24
N ARG A 10 0.09 -6.33 48.96
CA ARG A 10 0.00 -4.98 48.45
C ARG A 10 -1.37 -4.45 48.88
N THR A 11 -1.41 -3.38 49.61
CA THR A 11 -2.61 -2.57 49.87
C THR A 11 -2.99 -1.96 48.52
N THR A 12 -3.87 -2.65 47.78
CA THR A 12 -4.51 -2.10 46.58
C THR A 12 -5.58 -1.11 47.00
N GLU A 13 -5.62 0.05 46.38
CA GLU A 13 -6.77 0.95 46.49
C GLU A 13 -8.02 0.20 46.01
N LYS A 14 -9.18 0.55 46.60
CA LYS A 14 -10.44 -0.12 46.27
C LYS A 14 -11.05 0.42 44.97
N GLY A 15 -10.41 0.22 43.83
CA GLY A 15 -10.90 0.66 42.53
C GLY A 15 -10.66 2.16 42.27
N LEU A 16 -11.08 2.63 41.09
CA LEU A 16 -10.92 4.00 40.61
C LEU A 16 -12.15 4.85 40.94
N VAL A 17 -11.93 6.06 41.41
CA VAL A 17 -12.95 7.10 41.53
C VAL A 17 -13.04 7.83 40.18
N ILE A 18 -14.24 7.97 39.65
CA ILE A 18 -14.53 8.59 38.34
C ILE A 18 -15.24 9.94 38.57
N GLU A 19 -14.57 11.01 38.17
CA GLU A 19 -15.15 12.34 38.17
C GLU A 19 -16.06 12.56 36.98
N ARG A 20 -17.16 13.30 37.15
CA ARG A 20 -18.04 13.74 36.05
C ARG A 20 -17.55 15.10 35.53
N ARG A 21 -17.43 15.22 34.22
CA ARG A 21 -17.08 16.48 33.57
C ARG A 21 -18.04 16.81 32.40
N PHE A 22 -18.40 15.82 31.62
CA PHE A 22 -19.29 15.98 30.47
C PHE A 22 -20.74 15.69 30.81
N THR A 23 -21.03 15.18 32.00
CA THR A 23 -22.38 14.72 32.39
C THR A 23 -22.80 15.20 33.75
N THR A 24 -24.10 15.29 33.91
CA THR A 24 -24.73 15.64 35.21
C THR A 24 -25.34 14.39 35.83
N ALA A 25 -25.13 14.20 37.15
CA ALA A 25 -25.69 13.06 37.84
C ALA A 25 -27.24 13.04 37.74
N GLY A 26 -27.79 11.89 37.33
CA GLY A 26 -29.25 11.72 37.18
C GLY A 26 -29.82 12.21 35.83
N VAL A 27 -28.96 12.77 34.92
CA VAL A 27 -29.37 13.14 33.59
C VAL A 27 -28.67 12.18 32.59
N HIS A 28 -29.43 11.54 31.70
CA HIS A 28 -28.83 10.67 30.72
C HIS A 28 -28.20 11.51 29.58
N PRO A 29 -26.99 11.19 29.09
CA PRO A 29 -26.32 12.00 28.05
C PRO A 29 -27.14 12.20 26.76
N TYR A 30 -28.03 11.27 26.45
CA TYR A 30 -28.92 11.41 25.28
C TYR A 30 -30.01 12.46 25.49
N ASP A 31 -30.38 12.81 26.72
CA ASP A 31 -31.39 13.80 27.02
C ASP A 31 -30.88 15.24 26.87
N GLU A 32 -29.55 15.41 26.81
CA GLU A 32 -28.89 16.69 26.59
C GLU A 32 -28.77 17.04 25.08
N LEU A 33 -29.18 16.13 24.18
CA LEU A 33 -29.06 16.28 22.72
C LEU A 33 -30.42 16.40 22.03
N GLU A 34 -30.44 17.16 20.95
CA GLU A 34 -31.58 17.19 20.03
C GLU A 34 -31.44 16.09 18.99
N TRP A 35 -32.49 15.29 18.82
CA TRP A 35 -32.53 14.13 17.94
C TRP A 35 -33.44 14.36 16.74
N GLU A 36 -33.05 13.79 15.58
CA GLU A 36 -33.89 13.77 14.40
C GLU A 36 -33.81 12.45 13.65
N LYS A 37 -34.81 12.17 12.83
CA LYS A 37 -34.82 11.01 11.92
C LYS A 37 -34.41 11.46 10.53
N ARG A 38 -33.48 10.74 9.94
CA ARG A 38 -32.92 11.00 8.61
C ARG A 38 -32.96 9.74 7.75
N ASP A 39 -32.84 9.91 6.45
CA ASP A 39 -32.63 8.81 5.52
C ASP A 39 -31.13 8.68 5.23
N ALA A 40 -30.57 7.49 5.42
CA ALA A 40 -29.19 7.16 5.08
C ALA A 40 -29.18 6.52 3.68
N ILE A 41 -28.65 7.26 2.69
CA ILE A 41 -28.62 6.85 1.28
C ILE A 41 -27.22 7.04 0.74
N ILE A 42 -26.67 5.99 0.07
CA ILE A 42 -25.35 6.04 -0.59
C ILE A 42 -25.51 5.62 -2.05
N GLY A 43 -24.99 6.41 -2.97
CA GLY A 43 -25.07 6.21 -4.41
C GLY A 43 -26.20 7.00 -5.06
N ASP A 44 -26.58 6.63 -6.28
CA ASP A 44 -27.67 7.27 -7.02
C ASP A 44 -29.00 7.06 -6.28
N PRO A 45 -29.74 8.11 -5.92
CA PRO A 45 -31.05 7.99 -5.28
C PRO A 45 -32.06 7.12 -6.05
N ALA A 46 -31.93 7.01 -7.38
CA ALA A 46 -32.78 6.16 -8.22
C ALA A 46 -32.39 4.67 -8.15
N LYS A 47 -31.11 4.38 -7.79
CA LYS A 47 -30.58 3.04 -7.61
C LYS A 47 -29.50 3.04 -6.53
N PRO A 48 -29.86 3.21 -5.26
CA PRO A 48 -28.88 3.34 -4.19
C PRO A 48 -28.10 2.05 -3.97
N ALA A 49 -26.80 2.21 -3.73
CA ALA A 49 -25.94 1.11 -3.29
C ALA A 49 -26.20 0.70 -1.84
N PHE A 50 -26.72 1.64 -1.03
CA PHE A 50 -27.22 1.39 0.33
C PHE A 50 -28.36 2.36 0.64
N GLU A 51 -29.41 1.88 1.30
CA GLU A 51 -30.53 2.68 1.77
C GLU A 51 -31.07 2.15 3.09
N GLN A 52 -31.17 3.03 4.09
CA GLN A 52 -31.89 2.78 5.35
C GLN A 52 -32.60 4.06 5.76
N ARG A 53 -33.95 4.04 5.76
CA ARG A 53 -34.75 5.23 6.05
C ARG A 53 -35.11 5.35 7.52
N GLY A 54 -35.30 6.61 7.96
CA GLY A 54 -35.81 6.94 9.28
C GLY A 54 -34.85 6.60 10.42
N VAL A 55 -33.54 6.59 10.17
CA VAL A 55 -32.52 6.36 11.20
C VAL A 55 -32.39 7.58 12.12
N GLU A 56 -32.24 7.35 13.43
CA GLU A 56 -32.20 8.40 14.46
C GLU A 56 -30.77 8.78 14.81
N PHE A 57 -30.46 10.07 14.66
CA PHE A 57 -29.17 10.67 14.97
C PHE A 57 -29.30 12.02 15.68
N PRO A 58 -28.28 12.50 16.44
CA PRO A 58 -28.25 13.87 16.91
C PRO A 58 -28.26 14.83 15.72
N LYS A 59 -28.94 15.96 15.85
CA LYS A 59 -28.99 17.01 14.82
C LYS A 59 -27.61 17.56 14.45
N THR A 60 -26.67 17.50 15.41
CA THR A 60 -25.28 17.98 15.24
C THR A 60 -24.42 17.11 14.34
N TRP A 61 -24.81 15.83 14.09
CA TRP A 61 -24.07 14.95 13.22
C TRP A 61 -24.32 15.27 11.75
N SER A 62 -23.31 15.19 10.92
CA SER A 62 -23.47 15.39 9.49
C SER A 62 -24.28 14.27 8.82
N GLN A 63 -24.84 14.57 7.63
CA GLN A 63 -25.47 13.55 6.79
C GLN A 63 -24.46 12.48 6.35
N ASN A 64 -23.18 12.86 6.17
CA ASN A 64 -22.12 11.95 5.79
C ASN A 64 -21.82 10.93 6.92
N ALA A 65 -21.67 11.40 8.17
CA ALA A 65 -21.53 10.51 9.32
C ALA A 65 -22.73 9.56 9.46
N THR A 66 -23.94 10.09 9.28
CA THR A 66 -25.18 9.29 9.29
C THR A 66 -25.12 8.15 8.27
N ASN A 67 -24.78 8.45 7.01
CA ASN A 67 -24.71 7.48 5.94
C ASN A 67 -23.66 6.39 6.20
N ILE A 68 -22.47 6.78 6.64
CA ILE A 68 -21.37 5.86 6.92
C ILE A 68 -21.67 4.99 8.14
N VAL A 69 -22.20 5.56 9.22
CA VAL A 69 -22.54 4.80 10.43
C VAL A 69 -23.65 3.82 10.16
N ALA A 70 -24.73 4.24 9.52
CA ALA A 70 -25.81 3.34 9.15
C ALA A 70 -25.33 2.19 8.27
N GLN A 71 -24.50 2.46 7.26
CA GLN A 71 -23.97 1.41 6.36
C GLN A 71 -22.98 0.47 7.04
N LYS A 72 -22.01 1.02 7.79
CA LYS A 72 -20.85 0.25 8.26
C LYS A 72 -20.99 -0.31 9.66
N TYR A 73 -21.61 0.46 10.59
CA TYR A 73 -21.55 0.18 12.02
C TYR A 73 -22.85 -0.32 12.63
N PHE A 74 -24.02 0.04 12.09
CA PHE A 74 -25.27 -0.53 12.54
C PHE A 74 -25.29 -2.03 12.32
N ARG A 75 -25.71 -2.78 13.33
CA ARG A 75 -25.79 -4.25 13.33
C ARG A 75 -27.18 -4.74 12.98
N GLY A 76 -27.29 -6.03 12.73
CA GLY A 76 -28.52 -6.68 12.26
C GLY A 76 -28.66 -6.65 10.73
N GLN A 77 -29.42 -7.59 10.19
CA GLN A 77 -29.70 -7.65 8.74
C GLN A 77 -30.61 -6.50 8.34
N LEU A 78 -30.29 -5.81 7.25
CA LEU A 78 -31.10 -4.72 6.73
C LEU A 78 -32.55 -5.20 6.50
N GLY A 79 -33.52 -4.46 7.06
CA GLY A 79 -34.96 -4.81 7.00
C GLY A 79 -35.42 -5.81 8.07
N SER A 80 -34.52 -6.39 8.89
CA SER A 80 -34.93 -7.23 10.02
C SER A 80 -35.24 -6.39 11.28
N PRO A 81 -36.05 -6.92 12.21
CA PRO A 81 -36.34 -6.25 13.49
C PRO A 81 -35.11 -6.03 14.37
N GLU A 82 -34.04 -6.81 14.16
CA GLU A 82 -32.79 -6.74 14.91
C GLU A 82 -31.86 -5.64 14.37
N ARG A 83 -32.24 -5.05 13.22
CA ARG A 83 -31.40 -3.97 12.63
C ARG A 83 -31.44 -2.72 13.49
N GLU A 84 -30.26 -2.26 13.91
CA GLU A 84 -30.13 -0.97 14.59
C GLU A 84 -30.67 0.16 13.70
N THR A 85 -31.44 1.06 14.31
CA THR A 85 -32.08 2.21 13.65
C THR A 85 -31.72 3.54 14.31
N SER A 86 -30.98 3.50 15.41
CA SER A 86 -30.55 4.68 16.16
C SER A 86 -29.09 4.54 16.58
N VAL A 87 -28.34 5.63 16.51
CA VAL A 87 -26.98 5.67 17.04
C VAL A 87 -26.96 5.46 18.55
N LYS A 88 -28.08 5.71 19.26
CA LYS A 88 -28.22 5.35 20.68
C LYS A 88 -27.97 3.86 20.91
N GLN A 89 -28.59 3.01 20.11
CA GLN A 89 -28.43 1.56 20.21
C GLN A 89 -26.96 1.14 20.01
N MET A 90 -26.29 1.74 19.00
CA MET A 90 -24.89 1.45 18.69
C MET A 90 -23.95 1.90 19.82
N VAL A 91 -24.13 3.09 20.38
CA VAL A 91 -23.28 3.61 21.44
C VAL A 91 -23.53 2.87 22.75
N SER A 92 -24.82 2.69 23.15
CA SER A 92 -25.17 2.02 24.41
C SER A 92 -24.67 0.58 24.46
N ARG A 93 -24.84 -0.22 23.38
CA ARG A 93 -24.33 -1.61 23.43
C ARG A 93 -22.83 -1.72 23.66
N VAL A 94 -22.06 -0.72 23.24
CA VAL A 94 -20.59 -0.68 23.46
C VAL A 94 -20.27 -0.16 24.85
N ALA A 95 -20.83 0.99 25.26
CA ALA A 95 -20.57 1.62 26.55
C ALA A 95 -21.08 0.75 27.71
N ASP A 96 -22.33 0.27 27.64
CA ASP A 96 -22.93 -0.62 28.65
C ASP A 96 -22.08 -1.89 28.86
N ARG A 97 -21.66 -2.52 27.74
CA ARG A 97 -20.85 -3.74 27.80
C ARG A 97 -19.47 -3.52 28.43
N ILE A 98 -18.79 -2.45 28.09
CA ILE A 98 -17.51 -2.09 28.71
C ILE A 98 -17.69 -1.81 30.19
N THR A 99 -18.72 -1.07 30.57
CA THR A 99 -19.05 -0.73 31.96
C THR A 99 -19.40 -1.96 32.78
N GLU A 100 -20.25 -2.86 32.23
CA GLU A 100 -20.62 -4.13 32.86
C GLU A 100 -19.37 -4.95 33.23
N VAL A 101 -18.47 -5.16 32.23
CA VAL A 101 -17.22 -5.92 32.48
C VAL A 101 -16.28 -5.18 33.43
N GLY A 102 -16.17 -3.85 33.30
CA GLY A 102 -15.37 -3.04 34.23
C GLY A 102 -15.83 -3.13 35.69
N ARG A 103 -17.16 -3.18 35.90
CA ARG A 103 -17.78 -3.39 37.19
C ARG A 103 -17.48 -4.78 37.78
N GLU A 104 -17.67 -5.82 36.95
CA GLU A 104 -17.38 -7.21 37.35
C GLU A 104 -15.89 -7.42 37.67
N ALA A 105 -15.01 -6.80 36.90
CA ALA A 105 -13.56 -6.89 37.09
C ALA A 105 -12.99 -6.00 38.20
N GLY A 106 -13.82 -5.17 38.87
CA GLY A 106 -13.43 -4.36 40.04
C GLY A 106 -12.59 -3.13 39.69
N TYR A 107 -12.77 -2.56 38.48
CA TYR A 107 -12.06 -1.32 38.10
C TYR A 107 -12.57 -0.08 38.87
N PHE A 108 -13.83 -0.05 39.29
CA PHE A 108 -14.47 1.11 39.90
C PHE A 108 -14.52 1.00 41.42
N ALA A 109 -14.37 2.10 42.12
CA ALA A 109 -14.41 2.16 43.60
C ALA A 109 -15.83 1.93 44.15
N SER A 110 -16.86 2.34 43.41
CA SER A 110 -18.27 2.21 43.78
C SER A 110 -19.15 1.94 42.56
N HIS A 111 -20.45 1.69 42.78
CA HIS A 111 -21.45 1.65 41.72
C HIS A 111 -21.66 3.00 41.07
N GLU A 112 -21.61 4.07 41.87
CA GLU A 112 -21.72 5.46 41.41
C GLU A 112 -20.57 5.83 40.46
N ASP A 113 -19.35 5.34 40.74
CA ASP A 113 -18.19 5.53 39.83
C ASP A 113 -18.37 4.78 38.52
N ALA A 114 -18.94 3.58 38.54
CA ALA A 114 -19.27 2.84 37.32
C ALA A 114 -20.36 3.55 36.50
N ASP A 115 -21.39 4.09 37.15
CA ASP A 115 -22.45 4.85 36.49
C ASP A 115 -21.93 6.21 35.96
N ALA A 116 -20.96 6.83 36.67
CA ALA A 116 -20.26 8.01 36.17
C ALA A 116 -19.44 7.68 34.90
N PHE A 117 -18.66 6.60 34.95
CA PHE A 117 -17.89 6.14 33.78
C PHE A 117 -18.76 5.88 32.55
N ASP A 118 -19.88 5.15 32.72
CA ASP A 118 -20.82 4.85 31.64
C ASP A 118 -21.37 6.12 30.99
N ALA A 119 -21.82 7.07 31.82
CA ALA A 119 -22.35 8.34 31.33
C ALA A 119 -21.28 9.18 30.63
N GLU A 120 -20.06 9.29 31.18
CA GLU A 120 -18.94 10.03 30.58
C GLU A 120 -18.53 9.40 29.24
N LEU A 121 -18.36 8.06 29.18
CA LEU A 121 -18.03 7.36 27.95
C LEU A 121 -19.13 7.53 26.89
N THR A 122 -20.39 7.38 27.25
CA THR A 122 -21.54 7.59 26.37
C THR A 122 -21.56 9.02 25.83
N SER A 123 -21.32 10.02 26.66
CA SER A 123 -21.25 11.43 26.26
C SER A 123 -20.11 11.67 25.28
N ILE A 124 -18.90 11.14 25.55
CA ILE A 124 -17.73 11.26 24.67
C ILE A 124 -18.04 10.70 23.29
N LEU A 125 -18.65 9.50 23.23
CA LEU A 125 -18.92 8.80 21.96
C LEU A 125 -20.02 9.48 21.15
N VAL A 126 -21.13 9.86 21.77
CA VAL A 126 -22.28 10.46 21.07
C VAL A 126 -22.02 11.89 20.61
N ASN A 127 -21.14 12.62 21.32
CA ASN A 127 -20.69 13.97 20.93
C ASN A 127 -19.48 13.94 19.98
N GLN A 128 -19.10 12.78 19.45
CA GLN A 128 -17.99 12.62 18.49
C GLN A 128 -16.65 13.14 19.03
N LYS A 129 -16.46 13.18 20.36
CA LYS A 129 -15.18 13.56 20.99
C LYS A 129 -14.11 12.46 20.82
N ALA A 130 -14.53 11.19 20.70
CA ALA A 130 -13.67 10.06 20.41
C ALA A 130 -14.44 8.93 19.70
N ALA A 131 -13.68 8.04 19.06
CA ALA A 131 -14.23 6.79 18.54
C ALA A 131 -13.23 5.64 18.71
N PHE A 132 -13.75 4.45 19.00
CA PHE A 132 -12.98 3.21 18.97
C PHE A 132 -12.73 2.75 17.54
N ASN A 133 -11.76 1.87 17.35
CA ASN A 133 -11.52 1.18 16.10
C ASN A 133 -12.72 0.36 15.62
N SER A 134 -12.86 0.17 14.31
CA SER A 134 -14.00 -0.50 13.69
C SER A 134 -14.36 -1.87 14.29
N PRO A 135 -13.44 -2.78 14.67
CA PRO A 135 -13.77 -4.04 15.32
C PRO A 135 -14.58 -3.91 16.60
N VAL A 136 -14.38 -2.88 17.41
CA VAL A 136 -15.22 -2.60 18.60
C VAL A 136 -16.67 -2.38 18.17
N TRP A 137 -16.91 -1.50 17.21
CA TRP A 137 -18.25 -1.24 16.67
C TRP A 137 -18.87 -2.44 15.97
N PHE A 138 -18.07 -3.38 15.44
CA PHE A 138 -18.56 -4.57 14.77
C PHE A 138 -18.98 -5.69 15.73
N ASN A 139 -18.29 -5.84 16.87
CA ASN A 139 -18.33 -7.06 17.64
C ASN A 139 -18.78 -6.87 19.09
N VAL A 140 -18.40 -5.76 19.77
CA VAL A 140 -18.64 -5.56 21.19
C VAL A 140 -20.14 -5.29 21.45
N GLY A 141 -20.71 -6.00 22.43
CA GLY A 141 -22.13 -5.95 22.77
C GLY A 141 -23.09 -6.51 21.69
N TRP A 142 -22.56 -7.02 20.57
CA TRP A 142 -23.32 -7.67 19.50
C TRP A 142 -23.05 -9.17 19.39
N LYS A 143 -21.79 -9.58 19.62
CA LYS A 143 -21.41 -10.99 19.63
C LYS A 143 -21.63 -11.57 21.02
N GLU A 144 -21.78 -12.90 21.06
CA GLU A 144 -21.81 -13.64 22.31
C GLU A 144 -20.55 -13.37 23.13
N PRO A 145 -20.65 -13.33 24.46
CA PRO A 145 -19.50 -13.20 25.34
C PRO A 145 -18.40 -14.21 24.98
N GLY A 146 -17.16 -13.72 24.86
CA GLY A 146 -16.01 -14.54 24.40
C GLY A 146 -15.84 -14.64 22.89
N GLN A 147 -16.71 -14.04 22.09
CA GLN A 147 -16.56 -13.89 20.63
C GLN A 147 -16.37 -12.44 20.19
N GLU A 148 -16.23 -11.54 21.16
CA GLU A 148 -16.15 -10.09 20.97
C GLU A 148 -14.70 -9.69 20.64
N GLN A 149 -14.29 -9.80 19.38
CA GLN A 149 -12.97 -9.31 18.96
C GLN A 149 -12.98 -7.78 18.88
N ALA A 150 -12.17 -7.13 19.71
CA ALA A 150 -12.12 -5.67 19.84
C ALA A 150 -10.83 -5.06 19.23
N SER A 151 -9.83 -5.86 18.88
CA SER A 151 -8.53 -5.38 18.39
C SER A 151 -8.53 -5.14 16.89
N ALA A 152 -7.95 -4.01 16.44
CA ALA A 152 -7.81 -3.71 15.02
C ALA A 152 -6.52 -4.26 14.41
N CYS A 153 -5.45 -4.37 15.21
CA CYS A 153 -4.09 -4.63 14.77
C CYS A 153 -3.54 -5.87 15.45
N PHE A 154 -2.88 -6.72 14.65
CA PHE A 154 -2.21 -7.93 15.11
C PHE A 154 -0.81 -8.00 14.52
N ILE A 155 0.14 -8.51 15.30
CA ILE A 155 1.47 -8.90 14.84
C ILE A 155 1.55 -10.42 15.02
N LEU A 156 2.02 -11.11 13.99
CA LEU A 156 2.16 -12.57 13.95
C LEU A 156 3.62 -12.98 13.90
N SER A 157 3.91 -14.19 14.36
CA SER A 157 5.20 -14.82 14.20
C SER A 157 5.16 -15.93 13.14
N VAL A 158 6.32 -16.23 12.56
CA VAL A 158 6.55 -17.40 11.69
C VAL A 158 7.94 -17.94 11.94
N GLU A 159 8.06 -19.29 11.93
CA GLU A 159 9.32 -20.00 11.98
C GLU A 159 9.61 -20.65 10.62
N ASP A 160 10.88 -21.04 10.38
CA ASP A 160 11.33 -21.64 9.12
C ASP A 160 10.96 -23.11 9.02
N ASP A 161 9.68 -23.40 9.21
CA ASP A 161 9.08 -24.72 9.03
C ASP A 161 7.72 -24.65 8.36
N MET A 162 7.31 -25.70 7.68
CA MET A 162 6.10 -25.71 6.85
C MET A 162 4.82 -25.58 7.68
N ASP A 163 4.77 -26.17 8.88
CA ASP A 163 3.58 -26.12 9.74
C ASP A 163 3.36 -24.69 10.24
N SER A 164 4.43 -23.96 10.62
CA SER A 164 4.38 -22.56 11.00
C SER A 164 3.94 -21.69 9.84
N ILE A 165 4.49 -21.92 8.63
CA ILE A 165 4.14 -21.14 7.42
C ILE A 165 2.67 -21.35 7.03
N LEU A 166 2.15 -22.58 7.11
CA LEU A 166 0.74 -22.86 6.85
C LEU A 166 -0.18 -22.30 7.93
N SER A 167 0.23 -22.38 9.20
CA SER A 167 -0.47 -21.81 10.34
C SER A 167 -0.62 -20.29 10.24
N TRP A 168 0.40 -19.59 9.73
CA TRP A 168 0.32 -18.15 9.45
C TRP A 168 -0.90 -17.80 8.59
N ASN A 169 -1.13 -18.48 7.46
CA ASN A 169 -2.29 -18.22 6.60
C ASN A 169 -3.62 -18.43 7.33
N THR A 170 -3.71 -19.44 8.19
CA THR A 170 -4.92 -19.72 8.99
C THR A 170 -5.17 -18.61 10.01
N LYS A 171 -4.14 -18.17 10.73
CA LYS A 171 -4.21 -17.06 11.69
C LYS A 171 -4.69 -15.77 11.02
N GLU A 172 -4.10 -15.39 9.88
CA GLU A 172 -4.51 -14.24 9.09
C GLU A 172 -5.97 -14.33 8.66
N GLY A 173 -6.42 -15.50 8.19
CA GLY A 173 -7.80 -15.70 7.77
C GLY A 173 -8.82 -15.43 8.88
N ILE A 174 -8.52 -15.82 10.11
CA ILE A 174 -9.37 -15.56 11.28
C ILE A 174 -9.36 -14.04 11.62
N ILE A 175 -8.20 -13.40 11.58
CA ILE A 175 -8.05 -11.96 11.82
C ILE A 175 -8.85 -11.16 10.81
N PHE A 176 -8.73 -11.45 9.52
CA PHE A 176 -9.42 -10.75 8.45
C PHE A 176 -10.93 -10.93 8.53
N LYS A 177 -11.41 -12.14 8.84
CA LYS A 177 -12.84 -12.39 9.09
C LYS A 177 -13.39 -11.50 10.21
N GLY A 178 -12.60 -11.23 11.24
CA GLY A 178 -12.95 -10.34 12.36
C GLY A 178 -12.96 -8.86 12.03
N GLY A 179 -12.49 -8.45 10.84
CA GLY A 179 -12.43 -7.05 10.42
C GLY A 179 -11.13 -6.33 10.75
N SER A 180 -10.07 -7.07 11.08
CA SER A 180 -8.79 -6.55 11.56
C SER A 180 -7.66 -6.76 10.55
N GLY A 181 -6.51 -6.13 10.80
CA GLY A 181 -5.31 -6.25 10.00
C GLY A 181 -4.19 -7.03 10.71
N SER A 182 -3.29 -7.65 9.95
CA SER A 182 -2.14 -8.40 10.44
C SER A 182 -0.83 -7.85 9.91
N GLY A 183 0.24 -8.02 10.67
CA GLY A 183 1.61 -7.81 10.21
C GLY A 183 2.49 -8.98 10.59
N ILE A 184 3.55 -9.20 9.82
CA ILE A 184 4.48 -10.30 10.03
C ILE A 184 5.85 -9.97 9.45
N ASN A 185 6.91 -10.39 10.13
CA ASN A 185 8.27 -10.40 9.59
C ASN A 185 8.60 -11.82 9.07
N LEU A 186 8.99 -11.90 7.81
CA LEU A 186 9.32 -13.17 7.15
C LEU A 186 10.81 -13.50 7.18
N SER A 187 11.65 -12.70 7.86
CA SER A 187 13.11 -12.84 7.81
C SER A 187 13.66 -14.11 8.43
N LYS A 188 12.87 -14.79 9.25
CA LYS A 188 13.25 -16.12 9.78
C LYS A 188 13.19 -17.22 8.71
N ILE A 189 12.36 -17.04 7.67
CA ILE A 189 12.25 -18.03 6.58
C ILE A 189 13.52 -17.96 5.73
N ARG A 190 14.16 -19.10 5.51
CA ARG A 190 15.38 -19.18 4.68
C ARG A 190 15.17 -18.65 3.26
N GLY A 191 16.24 -18.10 2.68
CA GLY A 191 16.22 -17.55 1.32
C GLY A 191 16.07 -18.61 0.24
N SER A 192 15.60 -18.18 -0.95
CA SER A 192 15.40 -19.07 -2.11
C SER A 192 16.70 -19.69 -2.66
N MET A 193 17.87 -19.21 -2.22
CA MET A 193 19.19 -19.75 -2.57
C MET A 193 19.69 -20.81 -1.56
N GLU A 194 19.00 -20.97 -0.43
CA GLU A 194 19.48 -21.84 0.63
C GLU A 194 19.02 -23.30 0.44
N PRO A 195 19.86 -24.29 0.83
CA PRO A 195 19.56 -25.70 0.60
C PRO A 195 18.49 -26.24 1.54
N LEU A 196 17.74 -27.21 1.05
CA LEU A 196 16.85 -28.03 1.87
C LEU A 196 17.58 -29.26 2.42
N SER A 197 17.20 -29.72 3.62
CA SER A 197 17.82 -30.90 4.30
C SER A 197 17.75 -32.19 3.49
N LYS A 198 16.74 -32.33 2.61
CA LYS A 198 16.55 -33.50 1.73
C LYS A 198 17.08 -33.30 0.30
N GLY A 199 17.84 -32.25 0.07
CA GLY A 199 18.30 -31.84 -1.27
C GLY A 199 17.34 -30.88 -1.98
N GLY A 200 17.88 -30.11 -2.91
CA GLY A 200 17.17 -29.01 -3.58
C GLY A 200 17.34 -27.67 -2.86
N ILE A 201 16.66 -26.65 -3.36
CA ILE A 201 16.70 -25.28 -2.83
C ILE A 201 15.34 -24.85 -2.29
N ALA A 202 15.33 -23.92 -1.35
CA ALA A 202 14.12 -23.38 -0.74
C ALA A 202 13.31 -22.51 -1.71
N SER A 203 12.02 -22.36 -1.43
CA SER A 203 11.13 -21.46 -2.19
C SER A 203 11.33 -19.99 -1.84
N GLY A 204 11.80 -19.71 -0.63
CA GLY A 204 12.01 -18.38 -0.09
C GLY A 204 10.72 -17.65 0.33
N PRO A 205 10.85 -16.56 1.14
CA PRO A 205 9.72 -15.87 1.75
C PRO A 205 8.77 -15.25 0.72
N VAL A 206 9.28 -14.69 -0.40
CA VAL A 206 8.46 -14.03 -1.42
C VAL A 206 7.51 -15.01 -2.12
N SER A 207 7.88 -16.29 -2.24
CA SER A 207 7.01 -17.32 -2.81
C SER A 207 5.82 -17.63 -1.89
N PHE A 208 6.05 -17.74 -0.58
CA PHE A 208 4.99 -17.94 0.40
C PHE A 208 4.10 -16.69 0.56
N MET A 209 4.70 -15.51 0.51
CA MET A 209 4.00 -14.24 0.52
C MET A 209 2.96 -14.13 -0.62
N ARG A 210 3.27 -14.65 -1.81
CA ARG A 210 2.34 -14.69 -2.95
C ARG A 210 1.07 -15.48 -2.63
N GLY A 211 1.21 -16.67 -2.01
CA GLY A 211 0.07 -17.47 -1.58
C GLY A 211 -0.76 -16.77 -0.52
N ALA A 212 -0.11 -16.17 0.49
CA ALA A 212 -0.76 -15.42 1.56
C ALA A 212 -1.49 -14.15 1.06
N ASP A 213 -0.97 -13.46 0.04
CA ASP A 213 -1.62 -12.30 -0.56
C ASP A 213 -2.91 -12.70 -1.31
N SER A 214 -2.85 -13.78 -2.09
CA SER A 214 -4.04 -14.31 -2.78
C SER A 214 -5.12 -14.76 -1.80
N TRP A 215 -4.73 -15.38 -0.69
CA TRP A 215 -5.63 -15.77 0.39
C TRP A 215 -6.30 -14.56 1.05
N ALA A 216 -5.53 -13.50 1.32
CA ALA A 216 -6.05 -12.25 1.86
C ALA A 216 -7.09 -11.61 0.91
N GLY A 217 -6.85 -11.64 -0.40
CA GLY A 217 -7.78 -11.13 -1.41
C GLY A 217 -9.11 -11.88 -1.46
N ALA A 218 -9.10 -13.19 -1.13
CA ALA A 218 -10.31 -14.02 -1.13
C ALA A 218 -11.23 -13.77 0.07
N ILE A 219 -10.73 -13.22 1.18
CA ILE A 219 -11.49 -13.05 2.43
C ILE A 219 -12.15 -11.67 2.49
N LYS A 220 -13.51 -11.65 2.49
CA LYS A 220 -14.27 -10.42 2.72
C LYS A 220 -14.42 -10.18 4.22
N SER A 221 -13.74 -9.14 4.71
CA SER A 221 -13.64 -8.76 6.10
C SER A 221 -14.97 -8.27 6.68
N GLY A 222 -15.31 -8.74 7.90
CA GLY A 222 -16.49 -8.27 8.66
C GLY A 222 -17.84 -8.46 7.99
N GLY A 223 -17.97 -9.39 7.03
CA GLY A 223 -19.22 -9.62 6.29
C GLY A 223 -19.60 -8.51 5.30
N GLY A 224 -18.64 -7.64 4.95
CA GLY A 224 -18.85 -6.47 4.11
C GLY A 224 -17.82 -6.31 3.00
N THR A 225 -17.69 -5.10 2.53
CA THR A 225 -16.83 -4.70 1.40
C THR A 225 -15.39 -4.33 1.80
N ARG A 226 -14.98 -4.52 3.06
CA ARG A 226 -13.64 -4.17 3.51
C ARG A 226 -12.63 -5.22 3.03
N ARG A 227 -11.56 -4.80 2.34
CA ARG A 227 -10.42 -5.65 2.00
C ARG A 227 -9.62 -6.00 3.25
N ALA A 228 -9.02 -7.18 3.25
CA ALA A 228 -7.99 -7.54 4.20
C ALA A 228 -6.82 -6.56 4.08
N ALA A 229 -6.22 -6.20 5.21
CA ALA A 229 -5.03 -5.37 5.25
C ALA A 229 -3.92 -6.14 5.95
N LYS A 230 -2.73 -6.18 5.34
CA LYS A 230 -1.57 -6.85 5.92
C LYS A 230 -0.29 -6.04 5.70
N MET A 231 0.66 -6.22 6.59
CA MET A 231 2.05 -5.79 6.45
C MET A 231 2.94 -7.01 6.31
N VAL A 232 3.86 -6.96 5.37
CA VAL A 232 4.96 -7.91 5.27
C VAL A 232 6.26 -7.16 5.44
N VAL A 233 7.07 -7.60 6.40
CA VAL A 233 8.38 -7.04 6.69
C VAL A 233 9.45 -8.03 6.28
N LEU A 234 10.56 -7.53 5.71
CA LEU A 234 11.77 -8.30 5.48
C LEU A 234 12.99 -7.48 5.90
N ASP A 235 13.92 -8.11 6.63
CA ASP A 235 15.15 -7.47 7.07
C ASP A 235 16.10 -7.25 5.90
N VAL A 236 16.80 -6.13 5.91
CA VAL A 236 17.65 -5.67 4.80
C VAL A 236 18.84 -6.58 4.50
N ASP A 237 19.24 -7.43 5.44
CA ASP A 237 20.32 -8.43 5.28
C ASP A 237 19.82 -9.80 4.78
N HIS A 238 18.50 -9.93 4.47
CA HIS A 238 17.94 -11.19 4.00
C HIS A 238 18.39 -11.54 2.58
N PRO A 239 18.72 -12.81 2.25
CA PRO A 239 19.17 -13.20 0.90
C PRO A 239 18.22 -12.87 -0.23
N ASP A 240 16.90 -12.87 0.02
CA ASP A 240 15.87 -12.54 -0.97
C ASP A 240 15.44 -11.06 -0.95
N ILE A 241 16.20 -10.17 -0.31
CA ILE A 241 15.78 -8.77 -0.14
C ILE A 241 15.57 -8.05 -1.47
N GLU A 242 16.45 -8.24 -2.46
CA GLU A 242 16.29 -7.62 -3.77
C GLU A 242 14.99 -8.07 -4.46
N LYS A 243 14.67 -9.36 -4.37
CA LYS A 243 13.42 -9.91 -4.90
C LYS A 243 12.18 -9.36 -4.19
N PHE A 244 12.28 -9.14 -2.87
CA PHE A 244 11.21 -8.53 -2.07
C PHE A 244 10.99 -7.07 -2.45
N ILE A 245 12.06 -6.29 -2.63
CA ILE A 245 12.00 -4.89 -3.03
C ILE A 245 11.21 -4.73 -4.34
N TRP A 246 11.53 -5.54 -5.35
CA TRP A 246 10.97 -5.41 -6.69
C TRP A 246 9.62 -6.09 -6.90
N CYS A 247 9.17 -6.98 -6.00
CA CYS A 247 8.02 -7.83 -6.25
C CYS A 247 6.73 -7.08 -6.59
N LYS A 248 6.48 -5.91 -5.97
CA LYS A 248 5.28 -5.10 -6.25
C LYS A 248 5.46 -4.20 -7.49
N ALA A 249 6.64 -3.62 -7.69
CA ALA A 249 6.92 -2.80 -8.87
C ALA A 249 6.78 -3.62 -10.16
N ASP A 250 7.20 -4.89 -10.15
CA ASP A 250 7.02 -5.78 -11.29
C ASP A 250 5.55 -6.16 -11.55
N GLU A 251 4.75 -6.27 -10.51
CA GLU A 251 3.30 -6.51 -10.65
C GLU A 251 2.56 -5.24 -11.10
N GLU A 252 2.99 -4.04 -10.70
CA GLU A 252 2.41 -2.78 -11.17
C GLU A 252 2.65 -2.57 -12.67
N LYS A 253 3.81 -3.02 -13.20
CA LYS A 253 4.06 -3.06 -14.65
C LYS A 253 3.05 -3.94 -15.38
N LYS A 254 2.64 -5.08 -14.77
CA LYS A 254 1.58 -5.94 -15.34
C LYS A 254 0.22 -5.23 -15.28
N ALA A 255 -0.11 -4.54 -14.18
CA ALA A 255 -1.33 -3.76 -14.05
C ALA A 255 -1.43 -2.67 -15.14
N ALA A 256 -0.33 -1.95 -15.39
CA ALA A 256 -0.24 -0.95 -16.43
C ALA A 256 -0.42 -1.57 -17.84
N ALA A 257 0.16 -2.74 -18.10
CA ALA A 257 -0.01 -3.47 -19.36
C ALA A 257 -1.45 -3.95 -19.57
N LEU A 258 -2.11 -4.45 -18.53
CA LEU A 258 -3.52 -4.84 -18.56
C LEU A 258 -4.42 -3.63 -18.85
N LYS A 259 -4.16 -2.49 -18.20
CA LYS A 259 -4.87 -1.23 -18.45
C LYS A 259 -4.70 -0.75 -19.88
N ALA A 260 -3.49 -0.81 -20.43
CA ALA A 260 -3.21 -0.47 -21.82
C ALA A 260 -3.90 -1.41 -22.81
N ALA A 261 -4.21 -2.65 -22.40
CA ALA A 261 -4.98 -3.62 -23.17
C ALA A 261 -6.50 -3.54 -22.94
N ASP A 262 -7.02 -2.43 -22.38
CA ASP A 262 -8.44 -2.14 -22.12
C ASP A 262 -9.11 -3.07 -21.09
N PHE A 263 -8.35 -3.73 -20.22
CA PHE A 263 -8.93 -4.46 -19.09
C PHE A 263 -9.47 -3.50 -18.03
N ASP A 264 -10.59 -3.85 -17.42
CA ASP A 264 -11.14 -3.11 -16.29
C ASP A 264 -10.23 -3.22 -15.06
N MET A 265 -9.54 -2.13 -14.70
CA MET A 265 -8.61 -2.07 -13.58
C MET A 265 -9.21 -1.43 -12.32
N ARG A 266 -10.56 -1.38 -12.19
CA ARG A 266 -11.20 -1.01 -10.93
C ARG A 266 -10.83 -2.01 -9.84
N LEU A 267 -10.73 -1.50 -8.61
CA LEU A 267 -10.23 -2.27 -7.46
C LEU A 267 -10.97 -3.59 -7.18
N ASP A 268 -12.20 -3.75 -7.66
CA ASP A 268 -13.07 -4.92 -7.48
C ASP A 268 -13.20 -5.78 -8.75
N SER A 269 -12.47 -5.45 -9.82
CA SER A 269 -12.51 -6.18 -11.09
C SER A 269 -11.66 -7.46 -11.07
N ASP A 270 -12.02 -8.43 -11.90
CA ASP A 270 -11.27 -9.69 -12.06
C ASP A 270 -9.84 -9.44 -12.58
N ALA A 271 -9.66 -8.45 -13.48
CA ALA A 271 -8.34 -8.12 -14.00
C ALA A 271 -7.43 -7.56 -12.90
N PHE A 272 -7.93 -6.64 -12.06
CA PHE A 272 -7.15 -6.12 -10.94
C PHE A 272 -6.83 -7.21 -9.90
N THR A 273 -7.77 -8.08 -9.59
CA THR A 273 -7.55 -9.18 -8.62
C THR A 273 -6.55 -10.23 -9.12
N SER A 274 -6.25 -10.28 -10.41
CA SER A 274 -5.22 -11.16 -10.98
C SER A 274 -3.79 -10.64 -10.75
N VAL A 275 -3.62 -9.35 -10.44
CA VAL A 275 -2.33 -8.73 -10.09
C VAL A 275 -1.98 -9.09 -8.65
N GLN A 276 -0.77 -9.60 -8.42
CA GLN A 276 -0.35 -10.11 -7.11
C GLN A 276 0.13 -8.99 -6.18
N PHE A 277 0.26 -9.31 -4.89
CA PHE A 277 0.75 -8.43 -3.82
C PHE A 277 -0.04 -7.13 -3.63
N GLN A 278 -1.31 -7.10 -4.05
CA GLN A 278 -2.17 -5.91 -3.93
C GLN A 278 -2.87 -5.77 -2.56
N ASN A 279 -2.82 -6.82 -1.72
CA ASN A 279 -3.46 -6.84 -0.40
C ASN A 279 -2.47 -6.61 0.75
N ALA A 280 -1.17 -6.48 0.44
CA ALA A 280 -0.10 -6.27 1.42
C ALA A 280 0.56 -4.92 1.22
N ASN A 281 0.91 -4.24 2.33
CA ASN A 281 1.95 -3.23 2.39
C ASN A 281 3.27 -3.94 2.68
N ASN A 282 4.34 -3.54 2.02
CA ASN A 282 5.67 -4.10 2.22
C ASN A 282 6.56 -3.07 2.90
N SER A 283 7.39 -3.52 3.84
CA SER A 283 8.42 -2.67 4.45
C SER A 283 9.75 -3.41 4.57
N VAL A 284 10.82 -2.72 4.25
CA VAL A 284 12.19 -3.18 4.54
C VAL A 284 12.57 -2.73 5.94
N ARG A 285 13.05 -3.66 6.77
CA ARG A 285 13.54 -3.38 8.11
C ARG A 285 15.03 -3.10 8.06
N VAL A 286 15.44 -1.90 8.50
CA VAL A 286 16.82 -1.44 8.44
C VAL A 286 17.36 -1.11 9.83
N THR A 287 18.64 -1.40 10.07
CA THR A 287 19.35 -1.05 11.30
C THR A 287 20.16 0.25 11.12
N ASP A 288 20.63 0.84 12.24
CA ASP A 288 21.53 1.99 12.19
C ASP A 288 22.80 1.65 11.42
N GLU A 289 23.36 0.43 11.59
CA GLU A 289 24.56 -0.04 10.89
C GLU A 289 24.35 -0.05 9.35
N PHE A 290 23.17 -0.47 8.88
CA PHE A 290 22.87 -0.41 7.44
C PHE A 290 22.78 1.05 6.96
N MET A 291 22.11 1.92 7.71
CA MET A 291 21.96 3.33 7.34
C MET A 291 23.30 4.07 7.35
N GLU A 292 24.21 3.73 8.28
CA GLU A 292 25.58 4.23 8.30
C GLU A 292 26.37 3.70 7.10
N ALA A 293 26.25 2.41 6.76
CA ALA A 293 26.88 1.83 5.57
C ALA A 293 26.37 2.50 4.27
N VAL A 294 25.09 2.87 4.19
CA VAL A 294 24.54 3.67 3.07
C VAL A 294 25.21 5.04 3.00
N ALA A 295 25.32 5.74 4.12
CA ALA A 295 25.93 7.07 4.18
C ALA A 295 27.41 7.03 3.76
N ASN A 296 28.14 6.00 4.18
CA ASN A 296 29.57 5.83 3.94
C ASN A 296 29.92 5.09 2.64
N ASP A 297 28.92 4.59 1.89
CA ASP A 297 29.10 3.78 0.68
C ASP A 297 29.84 2.47 0.92
N GLU A 298 29.54 1.81 2.03
CA GLU A 298 30.17 0.57 2.45
C GLU A 298 29.50 -0.67 1.83
N ASP A 299 30.18 -1.81 1.95
CA ASP A 299 29.66 -3.11 1.55
C ASP A 299 28.66 -3.63 2.60
N TRP A 300 27.64 -4.35 2.14
CA TRP A 300 26.60 -4.96 2.97
C TRP A 300 26.40 -6.42 2.61
N ASP A 301 26.43 -7.28 3.60
CA ASP A 301 26.30 -8.72 3.42
C ASP A 301 24.82 -9.16 3.53
N LEU A 302 24.36 -9.92 2.54
CA LEU A 302 23.11 -10.67 2.59
C LEU A 302 23.39 -12.05 3.20
N VAL A 303 22.76 -12.34 4.34
CA VAL A 303 23.18 -13.41 5.25
C VAL A 303 22.20 -14.59 5.23
N ALA A 304 22.72 -15.81 5.04
CA ALA A 304 21.95 -17.04 5.13
C ALA A 304 21.25 -17.19 6.48
N ARG A 305 20.00 -17.61 6.46
CA ARG A 305 19.21 -17.84 7.69
C ARG A 305 19.50 -19.19 8.34
N THR A 306 20.06 -20.13 7.57
CA THR A 306 20.38 -21.48 8.06
C THR A 306 21.68 -21.56 8.84
N ASP A 307 22.71 -20.80 8.48
CA ASP A 307 24.07 -20.93 9.06
C ASP A 307 24.78 -19.60 9.32
N GLY A 308 24.15 -18.46 9.00
CA GLY A 308 24.70 -17.12 9.27
C GLY A 308 25.83 -16.68 8.34
N ARG A 309 26.16 -17.43 7.29
CA ARG A 309 27.23 -17.03 6.36
C ARG A 309 26.74 -16.01 5.33
N PRO A 310 27.60 -15.08 4.88
CA PRO A 310 27.28 -14.23 3.75
C PRO A 310 27.05 -15.06 2.47
N ILE A 311 25.92 -14.84 1.80
CA ILE A 311 25.61 -15.44 0.50
C ILE A 311 26.02 -14.50 -0.63
N LYS A 312 25.79 -13.19 -0.45
CA LYS A 312 26.05 -12.16 -1.42
C LYS A 312 26.45 -10.88 -0.69
N THR A 313 27.48 -10.20 -1.16
CA THR A 313 27.83 -8.86 -0.70
C THR A 313 27.41 -7.85 -1.77
N VAL A 314 26.75 -6.77 -1.37
CA VAL A 314 26.27 -5.68 -2.24
C VAL A 314 26.72 -4.34 -1.65
N LYS A 315 26.65 -3.25 -2.43
CA LYS A 315 26.80 -1.91 -1.87
C LYS A 315 25.51 -1.52 -1.13
N ALA A 316 25.63 -1.07 0.11
CA ALA A 316 24.49 -0.62 0.91
C ALA A 316 23.72 0.50 0.21
N ARG A 317 24.45 1.45 -0.40
CA ARG A 317 23.85 2.56 -1.17
C ARG A 317 23.10 2.09 -2.40
N ASP A 318 23.61 1.09 -3.13
CA ASP A 318 22.90 0.52 -4.28
C ASP A 318 21.60 -0.17 -3.85
N LEU A 319 21.61 -0.84 -2.70
CA LEU A 319 20.41 -1.47 -2.16
C LEU A 319 19.37 -0.42 -1.71
N MET A 320 19.81 0.67 -1.08
CA MET A 320 18.93 1.80 -0.73
C MET A 320 18.34 2.44 -2.00
N ASN A 321 19.14 2.61 -3.06
CA ASN A 321 18.67 3.13 -4.33
C ASN A 321 17.62 2.21 -4.98
N GLN A 322 17.76 0.89 -4.86
CA GLN A 322 16.75 -0.06 -5.32
C GLN A 322 15.43 0.07 -4.52
N ILE A 323 15.51 0.25 -3.19
CA ILE A 323 14.35 0.51 -2.33
C ILE A 323 13.64 1.79 -2.78
N ALA A 324 14.39 2.87 -2.97
CA ALA A 324 13.86 4.16 -3.40
C ALA A 324 13.26 4.11 -4.81
N ASP A 325 13.88 3.39 -5.75
CA ASP A 325 13.37 3.23 -7.13
C ASP A 325 12.07 2.40 -7.15
N ALA A 326 12.00 1.31 -6.41
CA ALA A 326 10.77 0.53 -6.28
C ALA A 326 9.63 1.38 -5.67
N ALA A 327 9.92 2.13 -4.60
CA ALA A 327 8.96 3.04 -3.98
C ALA A 327 8.54 4.17 -4.93
N TRP A 328 9.45 4.68 -5.76
CA TRP A 328 9.15 5.65 -6.81
C TRP A 328 8.17 5.09 -7.84
N GLN A 329 8.32 3.81 -8.22
CA GLN A 329 7.46 3.15 -9.23
C GLN A 329 6.08 2.78 -8.70
N CYS A 330 5.96 2.32 -7.43
CA CYS A 330 4.71 1.75 -6.94
C CYS A 330 4.36 2.10 -5.48
N ALA A 331 5.04 3.07 -4.83
CA ALA A 331 4.85 3.48 -3.44
C ALA A 331 5.12 2.36 -2.40
N ASP A 332 5.83 1.32 -2.78
CA ASP A 332 6.28 0.21 -1.93
C ASP A 332 7.70 -0.22 -2.35
N PRO A 333 8.57 -0.67 -1.43
CA PRO A 333 8.34 -0.82 0.01
C PRO A 333 8.55 0.49 0.79
N GLY A 334 7.89 0.59 1.98
CA GLY A 334 8.28 1.54 3.01
C GLY A 334 9.53 1.07 3.78
N ILE A 335 9.98 1.89 4.74
CA ILE A 335 11.11 1.56 5.64
C ILE A 335 10.64 1.55 7.10
N GLN A 336 11.20 0.61 7.88
CA GLN A 336 11.08 0.56 9.35
C GLN A 336 12.48 0.56 9.95
N TYR A 337 12.76 1.51 10.86
CA TYR A 337 14.08 1.73 11.47
C TYR A 337 14.20 0.90 12.74
N ASP A 338 14.77 -0.29 12.64
CA ASP A 338 14.86 -1.30 13.70
C ASP A 338 15.45 -0.77 14.99
N THR A 339 16.61 -0.14 14.92
CA THR A 339 17.34 0.36 16.08
C THR A 339 16.53 1.42 16.83
N THR A 340 15.90 2.36 16.12
CA THR A 340 15.03 3.38 16.72
C THR A 340 13.79 2.74 17.38
N ILE A 341 13.14 1.78 16.69
CA ILE A 341 11.98 1.08 17.23
C ILE A 341 12.33 0.39 18.55
N ASN A 342 13.43 -0.39 18.57
CA ASN A 342 13.83 -1.15 19.76
C ASN A 342 14.44 -0.29 20.86
N ARG A 343 14.94 0.92 20.56
CA ARG A 343 15.37 1.93 21.57
C ARG A 343 14.21 2.41 22.44
N TRP A 344 13.00 2.54 21.88
CA TRP A 344 11.78 2.97 22.57
C TRP A 344 10.91 1.79 23.06
N HIS A 345 11.46 0.58 23.06
CA HIS A 345 10.74 -0.61 23.45
C HIS A 345 10.65 -0.74 24.99
N THR A 346 9.45 -0.87 25.53
CA THR A 346 9.17 -0.92 26.98
C THR A 346 9.38 -2.30 27.59
N ASP A 347 9.36 -3.37 26.78
CA ASP A 347 9.45 -4.76 27.24
C ASP A 347 10.52 -5.61 26.50
N PRO A 348 11.76 -5.09 26.28
CA PRO A 348 12.80 -5.72 25.49
C PRO A 348 13.32 -7.05 26.06
N ASN A 349 13.19 -7.25 27.38
CA ASN A 349 13.59 -8.53 28.01
C ASN A 349 12.60 -9.67 27.74
N THR A 350 11.47 -9.38 27.10
CA THR A 350 10.51 -10.38 26.63
C THR A 350 10.88 -10.86 25.22
N GLY A 351 11.28 -9.94 24.36
CA GLY A 351 11.69 -10.19 22.99
C GLY A 351 11.78 -8.88 22.19
N PRO A 352 12.45 -8.87 21.05
CA PRO A 352 12.53 -7.69 20.19
C PRO A 352 11.20 -7.42 19.49
N ILE A 353 10.99 -6.16 19.08
CA ILE A 353 9.97 -5.79 18.11
C ILE A 353 10.53 -6.06 16.71
N THR A 354 9.90 -6.96 15.96
CA THR A 354 10.37 -7.37 14.63
C THR A 354 9.47 -6.91 13.49
N ALA A 355 8.20 -6.61 13.77
CA ALA A 355 7.19 -6.26 12.79
C ALA A 355 6.26 -5.14 13.26
N SER A 356 5.37 -4.73 12.40
CA SER A 356 4.27 -3.79 12.68
C SER A 356 2.95 -4.31 12.12
N ASN A 357 1.84 -3.66 12.50
CA ASN A 357 0.55 -3.80 11.82
C ASN A 357 0.58 -3.21 10.39
N PRO A 358 -0.51 -3.34 9.59
CA PRO A 358 -0.53 -2.91 8.18
C PRO A 358 -0.18 -1.45 7.91
N CYS A 359 -0.46 -0.56 8.85
CA CYS A 359 -0.24 0.88 8.68
C CYS A 359 0.98 1.41 9.45
N SER A 360 1.78 0.51 10.04
CA SER A 360 3.05 0.79 10.75
C SER A 360 2.94 1.63 12.03
N GLU A 361 1.75 1.89 12.57
CA GLU A 361 1.59 2.60 13.83
C GLU A 361 1.72 1.72 15.06
N TYR A 362 1.31 0.45 14.99
CA TYR A 362 1.42 -0.50 16.07
C TYR A 362 2.68 -1.35 15.91
N MET A 363 3.61 -1.22 16.83
CA MET A 363 4.87 -1.93 16.89
C MET A 363 5.06 -2.52 18.28
N SER A 364 5.09 -3.84 18.38
CA SER A 364 5.18 -4.60 19.63
C SER A 364 5.75 -5.99 19.37
N ILE A 365 5.87 -6.79 20.43
CA ILE A 365 6.33 -8.18 20.36
C ILE A 365 5.47 -9.03 19.41
N ASP A 366 6.05 -10.08 18.88
CA ASP A 366 5.36 -11.08 18.06
C ASP A 366 4.17 -11.71 18.79
N ASP A 367 3.17 -12.18 18.03
CA ASP A 367 1.92 -12.77 18.52
C ASP A 367 1.20 -11.87 19.53
N SER A 368 1.00 -10.60 19.18
CA SER A 368 0.35 -9.58 19.99
C SER A 368 -0.84 -8.91 19.26
N ALA A 369 -1.62 -8.16 20.01
CA ALA A 369 -2.78 -7.44 19.52
C ALA A 369 -2.91 -6.07 20.16
N CYS A 370 -3.46 -5.09 19.43
CA CYS A 370 -3.69 -3.75 19.90
C CYS A 370 -5.15 -3.33 19.72
N ASN A 371 -5.74 -2.76 20.76
CA ASN A 371 -7.01 -2.05 20.71
C ASN A 371 -6.75 -0.58 20.46
N LEU A 372 -7.45 0.02 19.49
CA LEU A 372 -7.26 1.42 19.11
C LEU A 372 -8.48 2.28 19.47
N ALA A 373 -8.21 3.53 19.83
CA ALA A 373 -9.18 4.61 19.90
C ALA A 373 -8.53 5.91 19.44
N SER A 374 -9.32 6.86 18.96
CA SER A 374 -8.82 8.16 18.54
C SER A 374 -9.74 9.28 19.03
N LEU A 375 -9.11 10.34 19.55
CA LEU A 375 -9.77 11.58 20.00
C LEU A 375 -9.91 12.53 18.80
N ASN A 376 -11.01 13.25 18.71
CA ASN A 376 -11.23 14.28 17.70
C ASN A 376 -10.75 15.63 18.21
N LEU A 377 -9.58 16.10 17.79
CA LEU A 377 -8.96 17.30 18.34
C LEU A 377 -9.82 18.56 18.19
N MET A 378 -10.59 18.70 17.11
CA MET A 378 -11.50 19.84 16.92
C MET A 378 -12.61 19.94 17.99
N LYS A 379 -12.92 18.87 18.72
CA LYS A 379 -13.90 18.88 19.82
C LYS A 379 -13.34 19.38 21.14
N PHE A 380 -12.05 19.69 21.17
CA PHE A 380 -11.32 20.26 22.31
C PHE A 380 -10.77 21.67 22.00
N ARG A 381 -11.24 22.28 20.91
CA ARG A 381 -11.01 23.67 20.58
C ARG A 381 -12.12 24.52 21.21
N ASN A 382 -11.76 25.52 22.03
CA ASN A 382 -12.69 26.49 22.58
C ASN A 382 -13.14 27.50 21.49
N GLU A 383 -14.21 28.27 21.76
CA GLU A 383 -14.69 29.28 20.83
C GLU A 383 -13.67 30.43 20.61
N ASP A 384 -12.80 30.67 21.58
CA ASP A 384 -11.74 31.69 21.49
C ASP A 384 -10.46 31.20 20.79
N GLY A 385 -10.45 29.95 20.31
CA GLY A 385 -9.31 29.31 19.66
C GLY A 385 -8.38 28.54 20.60
N SER A 386 -8.43 28.76 21.91
CA SER A 386 -7.57 28.03 22.86
C SER A 386 -7.88 26.53 22.91
N PHE A 387 -6.87 25.70 23.24
CA PHE A 387 -7.06 24.27 23.42
C PHE A 387 -7.61 23.95 24.82
N ASN A 388 -8.70 23.20 24.89
CA ASN A 388 -9.36 22.83 26.17
C ASN A 388 -8.62 21.64 26.80
N VAL A 389 -7.58 21.95 27.56
CA VAL A 389 -6.70 20.96 28.19
C VAL A 389 -7.46 20.05 29.14
N ASP A 390 -8.35 20.61 29.93
CA ASP A 390 -9.11 19.88 30.95
C ASP A 390 -10.08 18.86 30.32
N ASP A 391 -10.86 19.27 29.30
CA ASP A 391 -11.77 18.39 28.61
C ASP A 391 -10.99 17.26 27.89
N PHE A 392 -9.84 17.61 27.29
CA PHE A 392 -8.99 16.67 26.60
C PHE A 392 -8.41 15.63 27.57
N THR A 393 -7.82 16.05 28.70
CA THR A 393 -7.24 15.13 29.68
C THR A 393 -8.29 14.21 30.29
N HIS A 394 -9.49 14.71 30.58
CA HIS A 394 -10.60 13.90 31.04
C HIS A 394 -11.03 12.85 30.00
N ALA A 395 -11.17 13.25 28.74
CA ALA A 395 -11.50 12.31 27.65
C ALA A 395 -10.40 11.24 27.49
N VAL A 396 -9.11 11.60 27.61
CA VAL A 396 -8.00 10.64 27.61
C VAL A 396 -8.18 9.62 28.74
N ASP A 397 -8.43 10.03 29.96
CA ASP A 397 -8.58 9.14 31.13
C ASP A 397 -9.73 8.13 30.90
N ILE A 398 -10.91 8.60 30.46
CA ILE A 398 -12.10 7.75 30.26
C ILE A 398 -11.90 6.77 29.10
N VAL A 399 -11.41 7.24 27.95
CA VAL A 399 -11.20 6.39 26.76
C VAL A 399 -10.09 5.37 27.01
N PHE A 400 -9.00 5.78 27.68
CA PHE A 400 -7.91 4.88 28.05
C PHE A 400 -8.37 3.76 28.96
N LEU A 401 -9.18 4.09 29.99
CA LEU A 401 -9.77 3.10 30.88
C LEU A 401 -10.72 2.15 30.13
N ALA A 402 -11.51 2.67 29.20
CA ALA A 402 -12.37 1.86 28.36
C ALA A 402 -11.57 0.86 27.51
N GLN A 403 -10.46 1.29 26.89
CA GLN A 403 -9.57 0.42 26.12
C GLN A 403 -8.92 -0.66 27.01
N GLU A 404 -8.49 -0.30 28.23
CA GLU A 404 -7.93 -1.25 29.20
C GLU A 404 -8.94 -2.34 29.58
N ILE A 405 -10.20 -1.96 29.81
CA ILE A 405 -11.29 -2.91 30.10
C ILE A 405 -11.54 -3.83 28.90
N LEU A 406 -11.57 -3.27 27.67
CA LEU A 406 -11.76 -4.02 26.42
C LEU A 406 -10.73 -5.14 26.25
N VAL A 407 -9.46 -4.91 26.55
CA VAL A 407 -8.40 -5.94 26.47
C VAL A 407 -8.73 -7.14 27.34
N GLY A 408 -9.36 -6.92 28.50
CA GLY A 408 -9.68 -7.96 29.48
C GLY A 408 -10.64 -9.01 28.95
N PHE A 409 -11.64 -8.64 28.15
CA PHE A 409 -12.71 -9.54 27.65
C PHE A 409 -12.68 -9.78 26.13
N SER A 410 -11.87 -9.04 25.39
CA SER A 410 -11.70 -9.26 23.96
C SER A 410 -11.34 -10.72 23.62
N SER A 411 -11.92 -11.25 22.56
CA SER A 411 -11.50 -12.53 21.98
C SER A 411 -10.35 -12.32 21.00
N TYR A 412 -9.47 -13.33 20.94
CA TYR A 412 -8.28 -13.31 20.11
C TYR A 412 -8.19 -14.58 19.25
N PRO A 413 -7.54 -14.55 18.07
CA PRO A 413 -7.55 -15.63 17.10
C PRO A 413 -6.76 -16.88 17.53
N THR A 414 -5.80 -16.76 18.45
CA THR A 414 -4.98 -17.85 18.93
C THR A 414 -4.74 -17.79 20.44
N GLU A 415 -4.39 -18.91 21.05
CA GLU A 415 -4.03 -18.96 22.48
C GLU A 415 -2.77 -18.11 22.79
N GLN A 416 -1.80 -18.09 21.87
CA GLN A 416 -0.59 -17.30 22.05
C GLN A 416 -0.88 -15.81 22.08
N ILE A 417 -1.65 -15.31 21.11
CA ILE A 417 -2.09 -13.91 21.07
C ILE A 417 -2.95 -13.58 22.31
N THR A 418 -3.85 -14.48 22.71
CA THR A 418 -4.66 -14.30 23.93
C THR A 418 -3.78 -14.12 25.16
N ARG A 419 -2.75 -14.97 25.28
CA ARG A 419 -1.81 -14.91 26.39
C ARG A 419 -1.03 -13.59 26.39
N ASN A 420 -0.43 -13.23 25.27
CA ASN A 420 0.39 -12.03 25.14
C ASN A 420 -0.46 -10.76 25.32
N ALA A 421 -1.62 -10.67 24.66
CA ALA A 421 -2.52 -9.51 24.78
C ALA A 421 -2.97 -9.28 26.24
N ARG A 422 -3.28 -10.35 26.99
CA ARG A 422 -3.67 -10.24 28.40
C ARG A 422 -2.48 -9.98 29.31
N ALA A 423 -1.30 -10.51 29.00
CA ALA A 423 -0.10 -10.36 29.80
C ALA A 423 0.56 -8.98 29.66
N PHE A 424 0.53 -8.39 28.44
CA PHE A 424 1.20 -7.12 28.12
C PHE A 424 0.24 -5.95 27.90
N ARG A 425 -1.03 -6.18 27.58
CA ARG A 425 -2.14 -5.22 27.54
C ARG A 425 -1.84 -3.98 26.69
N GLN A 426 -1.40 -4.21 25.44
CA GLN A 426 -1.05 -3.12 24.51
C GLN A 426 -2.29 -2.34 24.11
N LEU A 427 -2.21 -1.03 24.20
CA LEU A 427 -3.22 -0.07 23.78
C LEU A 427 -2.64 0.85 22.71
N GLY A 428 -3.52 1.43 21.90
CA GLY A 428 -3.19 2.43 20.90
C GLY A 428 -4.17 3.59 20.92
N LEU A 429 -4.10 4.43 21.95
CA LEU A 429 -4.81 5.70 21.96
C LEU A 429 -4.11 6.69 21.03
N GLY A 430 -4.85 7.37 20.20
CA GLY A 430 -4.36 8.40 19.28
C GLY A 430 -5.36 9.54 19.14
N TYR A 431 -5.18 10.33 18.09
CA TYR A 431 -6.09 11.42 17.74
C TYR A 431 -6.31 11.48 16.22
N ALA A 432 -7.30 12.27 15.83
CA ALA A 432 -7.59 12.67 14.45
C ALA A 432 -7.84 14.18 14.39
N ASN A 433 -7.87 14.72 13.19
CA ASN A 433 -8.19 16.13 12.95
C ASN A 433 -7.07 17.12 13.33
N LEU A 434 -5.79 16.68 13.37
CA LEU A 434 -4.68 17.61 13.62
C LEU A 434 -4.58 18.67 12.52
N GLY A 435 -4.60 18.27 11.25
CA GLY A 435 -4.51 19.21 10.13
C GLY A 435 -5.65 20.23 10.13
N ALA A 436 -6.86 19.80 10.50
CA ALA A 436 -8.03 20.68 10.64
C ALA A 436 -7.87 21.66 11.83
N LEU A 437 -7.34 21.20 12.97
CA LEU A 437 -7.07 22.07 14.11
C LEU A 437 -6.04 23.13 13.76
N LEU A 438 -4.90 22.75 13.19
CA LEU A 438 -3.87 23.72 12.78
C LEU A 438 -4.43 24.77 11.80
N MET A 439 -5.20 24.32 10.81
CA MET A 439 -5.85 25.22 9.85
C MET A 439 -6.81 26.17 10.56
N ALA A 440 -7.69 25.67 11.46
CA ALA A 440 -8.65 26.48 12.21
C ALA A 440 -7.97 27.53 13.12
N GLU A 441 -6.76 27.24 13.62
CA GLU A 441 -5.92 28.18 14.38
C GLU A 441 -5.14 29.14 13.47
N GLY A 442 -5.33 29.10 12.15
CA GLY A 442 -4.58 29.94 11.21
C GLY A 442 -3.09 29.59 11.13
N MET A 443 -2.72 28.36 11.53
CA MET A 443 -1.33 27.89 11.54
C MET A 443 -1.05 27.03 10.30
N PRO A 444 0.00 27.32 9.52
CA PRO A 444 0.44 26.42 8.47
C PRO A 444 0.84 25.05 9.06
N TYR A 445 0.46 23.96 8.40
CA TYR A 445 0.86 22.61 8.82
C TYR A 445 2.39 22.45 8.87
N ASP A 446 3.10 23.04 7.92
CA ASP A 446 4.56 23.10 7.86
C ASP A 446 5.10 24.37 8.52
N SER A 447 4.78 24.58 9.79
CA SER A 447 5.32 25.69 10.62
C SER A 447 5.95 25.16 11.90
N VAL A 448 6.81 25.96 12.51
CA VAL A 448 7.46 25.59 13.78
C VAL A 448 6.42 25.56 14.91
N GLU A 449 5.50 26.51 14.92
CA GLU A 449 4.40 26.60 15.88
C GLU A 449 3.44 25.41 15.75
N GLY A 450 3.06 25.04 14.50
CA GLY A 450 2.18 23.90 14.23
C GLY A 450 2.81 22.59 14.70
N ARG A 451 4.12 22.40 14.49
CA ARG A 451 4.86 21.23 14.99
C ARG A 451 4.96 21.20 16.51
N ALA A 452 5.20 22.34 17.15
CA ALA A 452 5.26 22.46 18.61
C ALA A 452 3.90 22.16 19.26
N LEU A 453 2.81 22.66 18.68
CA LEU A 453 1.45 22.36 19.12
C LEU A 453 1.15 20.84 19.00
N ALA A 454 1.45 20.23 17.86
CA ALA A 454 1.27 18.79 17.65
C ALA A 454 2.09 17.95 18.65
N GLY A 455 3.36 18.32 18.89
CA GLY A 455 4.22 17.69 19.86
C GLY A 455 3.66 17.79 21.28
N SER A 456 3.17 18.96 21.68
CA SER A 456 2.60 19.21 23.02
C SER A 456 1.30 18.43 23.25
N ILE A 457 0.39 18.40 22.27
CA ILE A 457 -0.85 17.58 22.36
C ILE A 457 -0.50 16.09 22.47
N THR A 458 0.50 15.62 21.68
CA THR A 458 0.93 14.22 21.71
C THR A 458 1.60 13.88 23.05
N ALA A 459 2.42 14.78 23.58
CA ALA A 459 3.05 14.67 24.91
C ALA A 459 2.01 14.58 26.02
N LEU A 460 1.02 15.48 26.00
CA LEU A 460 -0.09 15.50 26.96
C LEU A 460 -0.89 14.19 26.91
N MET A 461 -1.31 13.77 25.71
CA MET A 461 -2.09 12.54 25.52
C MET A 461 -1.37 11.32 26.09
N THR A 462 -0.11 11.15 25.77
CA THR A 462 0.64 9.96 26.15
C THR A 462 1.05 9.99 27.63
N GLY A 463 1.48 11.14 28.12
CA GLY A 463 1.77 11.34 29.56
C GLY A 463 0.54 11.05 30.43
N ARG A 464 -0.62 11.56 29.99
CA ARG A 464 -1.89 11.30 30.67
C ARG A 464 -2.31 9.83 30.58
N GLY A 465 -2.14 9.18 29.42
CA GLY A 465 -2.40 7.75 29.24
C GLY A 465 -1.53 6.87 30.15
N TYR A 466 -0.23 7.12 30.24
CA TYR A 466 0.66 6.37 31.13
C TYR A 466 0.43 6.69 32.62
N ARG A 467 0.06 7.92 32.94
CA ARG A 467 -0.43 8.25 34.28
C ARG A 467 -1.67 7.42 34.65
N MET A 468 -2.63 7.30 33.74
CA MET A 468 -3.82 6.47 33.95
C MET A 468 -3.45 4.99 34.04
N SER A 469 -2.55 4.49 33.22
CA SER A 469 -2.01 3.13 33.28
C SER A 469 -1.39 2.83 34.66
N ALA A 470 -0.64 3.78 35.25
CA ALA A 470 -0.06 3.63 36.59
C ALA A 470 -1.14 3.67 37.68
N ARG A 471 -2.16 4.52 37.56
CA ARG A 471 -3.32 4.54 38.47
C ARG A 471 -4.09 3.22 38.45
N ILE A 472 -4.33 2.66 37.25
CA ILE A 472 -4.95 1.35 37.13
C ILE A 472 -4.06 0.26 37.74
N ALA A 473 -2.74 0.34 37.56
CA ALA A 473 -1.78 -0.61 38.16
C ALA A 473 -1.80 -0.55 39.70
N ALA A 474 -2.04 0.63 40.31
CA ALA A 474 -2.19 0.77 41.76
C ALA A 474 -3.37 -0.05 42.29
N THR A 475 -4.45 -0.21 41.51
CA THR A 475 -5.66 -0.96 41.89
C THR A 475 -5.63 -2.42 41.50
N THR A 476 -5.21 -2.73 40.26
CA THR A 476 -5.30 -4.07 39.67
C THR A 476 -3.95 -4.79 39.52
N GLY A 477 -2.86 -4.10 39.81
CA GLY A 477 -1.49 -4.57 39.58
C GLY A 477 -0.97 -4.24 38.19
N PRO A 478 0.36 -4.18 38.00
CA PRO A 478 0.99 -3.93 36.71
C PRO A 478 0.76 -5.10 35.74
N TYR A 479 1.07 -4.91 34.45
CA TYR A 479 1.03 -6.01 33.46
C TYR A 479 2.01 -7.13 33.85
N ASP A 480 1.70 -8.38 33.45
CA ASP A 480 2.41 -9.57 33.93
C ASP A 480 3.92 -9.54 33.60
N GLY A 481 4.27 -9.02 32.42
CA GLY A 481 5.65 -8.89 31.95
C GLY A 481 6.45 -7.74 32.60
N TYR A 482 5.81 -6.89 33.41
CA TYR A 482 6.46 -5.68 33.95
C TYR A 482 7.66 -5.98 34.82
N ALA A 483 7.58 -7.00 35.70
CA ALA A 483 8.63 -7.29 36.67
C ALA A 483 10.00 -7.54 36.02
N VAL A 484 10.05 -8.22 34.86
CA VAL A 484 11.29 -8.51 34.13
C VAL A 484 11.73 -7.33 33.26
N ASN A 485 10.81 -6.42 32.90
CA ASN A 485 11.05 -5.27 32.05
C ASN A 485 11.08 -3.93 32.79
N ARG A 486 10.96 -3.96 34.13
CA ARG A 486 10.75 -2.77 34.97
C ARG A 486 11.74 -1.64 34.65
N GLU A 487 13.04 -1.96 34.62
CA GLU A 487 14.06 -0.93 34.39
C GLU A 487 14.01 -0.36 33.01
N ALA A 488 13.87 -1.23 31.98
CA ALA A 488 13.74 -0.80 30.59
C ALA A 488 12.49 0.06 30.38
N HIS A 489 11.34 -0.39 30.91
CA HIS A 489 10.09 0.37 30.83
C HIS A 489 10.23 1.75 31.48
N ASN A 490 10.71 1.81 32.72
CA ASN A 490 10.89 3.09 33.43
C ASN A 490 11.90 4.02 32.74
N GLN A 491 12.94 3.45 32.12
CA GLN A 491 13.88 4.24 31.31
C GLN A 491 13.19 4.88 30.11
N VAL A 492 12.35 4.13 29.38
CA VAL A 492 11.59 4.68 28.24
C VAL A 492 10.64 5.80 28.72
N MET A 493 9.98 5.63 29.87
CA MET A 493 9.13 6.70 30.43
C MET A 493 9.93 7.96 30.74
N ARG A 494 11.13 7.84 31.32
CA ARG A 494 12.04 8.97 31.55
C ARG A 494 12.52 9.62 30.26
N MET A 495 12.70 8.84 29.18
CA MET A 495 13.04 9.39 27.85
C MET A 495 11.88 10.23 27.31
N HIS A 496 10.63 9.76 27.39
CA HIS A 496 9.46 10.53 27.00
C HIS A 496 9.31 11.81 27.84
N GLN A 497 9.51 11.72 29.19
CA GLN A 497 9.50 12.87 30.07
C GLN A 497 10.55 13.90 29.64
N SER A 498 11.79 13.47 29.41
CA SER A 498 12.87 14.37 28.96
C SER A 498 12.51 15.09 27.66
N ALA A 499 11.95 14.37 26.70
CA ALA A 499 11.51 14.97 25.44
C ALA A 499 10.42 16.04 25.64
N ALA A 500 9.51 15.89 26.62
CA ALA A 500 8.48 16.89 26.92
C ALA A 500 9.07 18.20 27.45
N TYR A 501 10.23 18.13 28.11
CA TYR A 501 10.96 19.32 28.58
C TYR A 501 11.84 19.97 27.49
N GLU A 502 12.02 19.29 26.33
CA GLU A 502 12.72 19.85 25.16
C GLU A 502 11.80 20.69 24.26
N ILE A 503 10.47 20.66 24.46
CA ILE A 503 9.53 21.51 23.73
C ILE A 503 9.76 22.97 24.14
N GLU A 504 9.93 23.86 23.15
CA GLU A 504 10.21 25.28 23.37
C GLU A 504 8.99 26.01 23.95
N ASP A 505 9.17 26.68 25.11
CA ASP A 505 8.11 27.36 25.85
C ASP A 505 7.42 28.49 25.07
N GLU A 506 8.17 29.12 24.16
CA GLU A 506 7.73 30.30 23.40
C GLU A 506 6.79 29.93 22.22
N LEU A 507 6.73 28.65 21.86
CA LEU A 507 5.98 28.17 20.68
C LEU A 507 4.60 27.61 21.03
N VAL A 508 4.28 27.44 22.32
CA VAL A 508 3.05 26.75 22.77
C VAL A 508 2.45 27.51 23.94
N GLU A 509 1.12 27.53 24.00
CA GLU A 509 0.40 28.11 25.15
C GLU A 509 0.81 27.41 26.45
N GLU A 510 1.10 28.26 27.48
CA GLU A 510 1.58 27.80 28.78
C GLU A 510 0.68 26.72 29.42
N PRO A 511 -0.67 26.83 29.45
CA PRO A 511 -1.51 25.81 30.06
C PRO A 511 -1.37 24.41 29.42
N LEU A 512 -1.21 24.34 28.11
CA LEU A 512 -1.05 23.06 27.41
C LEU A 512 0.32 22.43 27.68
N LEU A 513 1.38 23.21 27.60
CA LEU A 513 2.74 22.73 27.83
C LEU A 513 2.98 22.34 29.30
N HIS A 514 2.44 23.13 30.25
CA HIS A 514 2.48 22.81 31.67
C HIS A 514 1.77 21.46 31.92
N ALA A 515 0.55 21.28 31.43
CA ALA A 515 -0.21 20.05 31.62
C ALA A 515 0.48 18.81 31.00
N ALA A 516 1.17 19.00 29.87
CA ALA A 516 1.94 17.93 29.23
C ALA A 516 3.11 17.48 30.11
N ARG A 517 3.91 18.42 30.62
CA ARG A 517 5.03 18.16 31.54
C ARG A 517 4.56 17.55 32.86
N GLU A 518 3.53 18.13 33.51
CA GLU A 518 2.95 17.60 34.73
C GLU A 518 2.44 16.17 34.58
N SER A 519 1.75 15.87 33.43
CA SER A 519 1.27 14.51 33.14
C SER A 519 2.41 13.48 33.08
N TRP A 520 3.57 13.86 32.51
CA TRP A 520 4.75 13.00 32.47
C TRP A 520 5.43 12.86 33.84
N ASP A 521 5.50 13.94 34.64
CA ASP A 521 6.05 13.90 35.99
C ASP A 521 5.23 12.95 36.87
N GLU A 522 3.89 13.05 36.81
CA GLU A 522 2.99 12.16 37.53
C GLU A 522 3.07 10.70 36.97
N ALA A 523 3.15 10.51 35.66
CA ALA A 523 3.27 9.18 35.06
C ALA A 523 4.53 8.45 35.53
N VAL A 524 5.69 9.13 35.53
CA VAL A 524 6.95 8.58 36.02
C VAL A 524 6.87 8.29 37.52
N ALA A 525 6.42 9.26 38.36
CA ALA A 525 6.35 9.10 39.80
C ALA A 525 5.43 7.95 40.22
N LEU A 526 4.22 7.88 39.66
CA LEU A 526 3.26 6.80 39.94
C LEU A 526 3.74 5.44 39.38
N GLY A 527 4.34 5.44 38.18
CA GLY A 527 4.86 4.22 37.55
C GLY A 527 6.03 3.59 38.29
N GLU A 528 6.94 4.40 38.87
CA GLU A 528 8.03 3.91 39.73
C GLU A 528 7.48 3.28 41.01
N GLN A 529 6.37 3.80 41.55
CA GLN A 529 5.73 3.30 42.76
C GLN A 529 4.88 2.04 42.51
N HIS A 530 4.03 2.04 41.47
CA HIS A 530 3.00 1.02 41.27
C HIS A 530 3.27 0.12 40.03
N GLY A 531 4.16 0.51 39.14
CA GLY A 531 4.31 -0.04 37.80
C GLY A 531 3.23 0.49 36.86
N TYR A 532 3.22 -0.04 35.66
CA TYR A 532 2.23 0.30 34.61
C TYR A 532 1.34 -0.89 34.30
N ARG A 533 0.08 -0.63 34.03
CA ARG A 533 -0.89 -1.66 33.61
C ARG A 533 -0.70 -2.11 32.17
N ASN A 534 -0.13 -1.27 31.30
CA ASN A 534 -0.04 -1.43 29.87
C ASN A 534 1.41 -1.29 29.42
N ALA A 535 1.91 -2.26 28.63
CA ALA A 535 3.23 -2.20 28.04
C ALA A 535 3.32 -1.12 26.95
N GLN A 536 2.23 -0.88 26.21
CA GLN A 536 2.11 0.18 25.22
C GLN A 536 0.80 0.94 25.44
N ALA A 537 0.80 2.25 25.23
CA ALA A 537 -0.33 3.16 25.50
C ALA A 537 -0.88 3.84 24.25
N THR A 538 -0.03 4.39 23.40
CA THR A 538 -0.41 5.31 22.33
C THR A 538 0.20 4.99 20.98
N VAL A 539 -0.55 5.32 19.93
CA VAL A 539 -0.14 5.27 18.51
C VAL A 539 -0.87 6.39 17.75
N LEU A 540 -0.38 6.80 16.59
CA LEU A 540 -1.18 7.61 15.68
C LEU A 540 -1.66 6.75 14.51
N ALA A 541 -2.89 6.27 14.65
CA ALA A 541 -3.56 5.46 13.64
C ALA A 541 -4.06 6.32 12.47
N PRO A 542 -4.27 5.73 11.27
CA PRO A 542 -4.74 6.47 10.10
C PRO A 542 -6.19 6.95 10.21
N THR A 543 -6.98 6.44 11.15
CA THR A 543 -8.39 6.81 11.44
C THR A 543 -9.34 6.82 10.24
N GLY A 544 -9.05 6.09 9.15
CA GLY A 544 -9.72 6.21 7.86
C GLY A 544 -11.25 6.22 7.90
N THR A 545 -11.90 5.19 8.49
CA THR A 545 -13.37 5.11 8.54
C THR A 545 -13.96 5.81 9.76
N ILE A 546 -13.26 5.77 10.91
CA ILE A 546 -13.79 6.39 12.13
C ILE A 546 -13.73 7.91 12.09
N SER A 547 -12.88 8.52 11.25
CA SER A 547 -12.92 9.97 11.03
C SER A 547 -14.27 10.42 10.46
N PHE A 548 -14.87 9.64 9.54
CA PHE A 548 -16.20 9.96 9.04
C PHE A 548 -17.30 9.81 10.11
N LEU A 549 -17.13 8.85 11.05
CA LEU A 549 -18.03 8.73 12.20
C LEU A 549 -17.95 9.96 13.10
N MET A 550 -16.73 10.52 13.26
CA MET A 550 -16.46 11.68 14.11
C MET A 550 -16.61 13.04 13.40
N ASP A 551 -17.02 13.04 12.14
CA ASP A 551 -17.08 14.25 11.30
C ASP A 551 -15.75 15.02 11.22
N CYS A 552 -14.65 14.28 11.14
CA CYS A 552 -13.33 14.88 10.99
C CYS A 552 -13.06 15.30 9.54
N ASP A 553 -12.48 16.47 9.35
CA ASP A 553 -12.01 16.97 8.06
C ASP A 553 -10.69 16.32 7.64
N THR A 554 -9.80 16.06 8.62
CA THR A 554 -8.51 15.39 8.38
C THR A 554 -8.36 14.11 9.21
N THR A 555 -7.57 13.17 8.73
CA THR A 555 -7.39 11.84 9.32
C THR A 555 -6.08 11.76 10.10
N GLY A 556 -6.11 11.22 11.33
CA GLY A 556 -4.91 11.05 12.15
C GLY A 556 -4.10 12.34 12.27
N ILE A 557 -2.80 12.23 12.02
CA ILE A 557 -1.84 13.35 11.99
C ILE A 557 -1.73 13.99 10.59
N GLU A 558 -2.48 13.51 9.60
CA GLU A 558 -2.38 13.99 8.22
C GLU A 558 -2.84 15.47 8.10
N PRO A 559 -2.21 16.26 7.22
CA PRO A 559 -2.81 17.49 6.75
C PRO A 559 -4.03 17.18 5.89
N ASP A 560 -4.75 18.19 5.45
CA ASP A 560 -5.79 17.93 4.47
C ASP A 560 -5.20 17.38 3.16
N PHE A 561 -5.85 16.37 2.60
CA PHE A 561 -5.45 15.81 1.30
C PHE A 561 -5.66 16.83 0.18
N SER A 562 -6.80 17.49 0.18
CA SER A 562 -7.22 18.56 -0.72
C SER A 562 -8.39 19.28 -0.08
N LEU A 563 -8.50 20.61 -0.19
CA LEU A 563 -9.61 21.38 0.38
C LEU A 563 -10.98 20.94 -0.17
N VAL A 564 -10.99 20.45 -1.41
CA VAL A 564 -12.17 19.85 -2.04
C VAL A 564 -11.81 18.43 -2.46
N LYS A 565 -12.52 17.45 -1.93
CA LYS A 565 -12.28 16.02 -2.16
C LYS A 565 -13.45 15.38 -2.90
N PHE A 566 -13.14 14.46 -3.80
CA PHE A 566 -14.13 13.61 -4.47
C PHE A 566 -13.88 12.16 -4.05
N LYS A 567 -14.85 11.56 -3.37
CA LYS A 567 -14.78 10.17 -2.94
C LYS A 567 -15.59 9.31 -3.87
N GLU A 568 -14.96 8.31 -4.50
CA GLU A 568 -15.67 7.26 -5.22
C GLU A 568 -16.40 6.35 -4.24
N LEU A 569 -17.69 6.15 -4.46
CA LEU A 569 -18.55 5.30 -3.62
C LEU A 569 -18.60 3.89 -4.18
N VAL A 570 -18.59 2.89 -3.28
CA VAL A 570 -18.80 1.49 -3.67
C VAL A 570 -20.20 1.34 -4.28
N GLY A 571 -20.23 0.94 -5.56
CA GLY A 571 -21.48 0.88 -6.34
C GLY A 571 -21.65 2.00 -7.37
N GLY A 572 -20.67 2.90 -7.48
CA GLY A 572 -20.65 4.02 -8.42
C GLY A 572 -21.18 5.33 -7.83
N GLY A 573 -20.76 6.44 -8.42
CA GLY A 573 -21.05 7.80 -7.94
C GLY A 573 -19.90 8.42 -7.17
N GLN A 574 -19.85 9.76 -7.17
CA GLN A 574 -18.85 10.55 -6.45
C GLN A 574 -19.54 11.46 -5.45
N MET A 575 -18.90 11.66 -4.30
CA MET A 575 -19.36 12.60 -3.27
C MET A 575 -18.31 13.72 -3.13
N LYS A 576 -18.74 14.97 -3.34
CA LYS A 576 -17.92 16.16 -3.08
C LYS A 576 -17.93 16.44 -1.58
N ILE A 577 -16.75 16.62 -0.98
CA ILE A 577 -16.55 16.97 0.41
C ILE A 577 -15.67 18.24 0.42
N VAL A 578 -16.16 19.33 1.01
CA VAL A 578 -15.41 20.57 1.23
C VAL A 578 -14.97 20.56 2.70
N ASN A 579 -13.74 21.01 2.96
CA ASN A 579 -13.18 21.09 4.31
C ASN A 579 -13.92 22.16 5.15
N GLY A 580 -14.50 21.76 6.27
CA GLY A 580 -15.26 22.66 7.17
C GLY A 580 -14.39 23.61 7.97
N SER A 581 -13.08 23.34 8.12
CA SER A 581 -12.15 24.16 8.89
C SER A 581 -11.73 25.45 8.16
N VAL A 582 -11.97 25.56 6.86
CA VAL A 582 -11.58 26.74 6.05
C VAL A 582 -12.23 28.01 6.59
N ASN A 583 -13.52 27.99 6.88
CA ASN A 583 -14.23 29.18 7.38
C ASN A 583 -13.72 29.59 8.75
N LEU A 584 -13.47 28.63 9.66
CA LEU A 584 -12.87 28.91 10.96
C LEU A 584 -11.47 29.53 10.84
N ALA A 585 -10.66 29.02 9.91
CA ALA A 585 -9.34 29.59 9.64
C ALA A 585 -9.45 31.05 9.16
N LEU A 586 -10.36 31.34 8.25
CA LEU A 586 -10.56 32.71 7.74
C LEU A 586 -11.05 33.66 8.87
N GLU A 587 -11.94 33.21 9.76
CA GLU A 587 -12.35 33.95 10.94
C GLU A 587 -11.17 34.24 11.87
N THR A 588 -10.36 33.23 12.19
CA THR A 588 -9.15 33.37 13.04
C THR A 588 -8.14 34.34 12.41
N LEU A 589 -7.99 34.32 11.09
CA LEU A 589 -7.11 35.23 10.34
C LEU A 589 -7.68 36.65 10.17
N GLY A 590 -8.91 36.92 10.69
CA GLY A 590 -9.53 38.25 10.75
C GLY A 590 -10.26 38.71 9.51
N TYR A 591 -10.69 37.79 8.65
CA TYR A 591 -11.55 38.11 7.50
C TYR A 591 -12.98 38.41 7.96
N SER A 592 -13.62 39.36 7.28
CA SER A 592 -15.02 39.67 7.52
C SER A 592 -15.94 38.60 6.93
N THR A 593 -17.16 38.48 7.47
CA THR A 593 -18.17 37.53 6.95
C THR A 593 -18.37 37.65 5.43
N SER A 594 -18.37 38.86 4.88
CA SER A 594 -18.54 39.11 3.44
C SER A 594 -17.34 38.61 2.61
N GLU A 595 -16.12 38.70 3.15
CA GLU A 595 -14.92 38.19 2.48
C GLU A 595 -14.90 36.64 2.55
N ILE A 596 -15.30 36.05 3.67
CA ILE A 596 -15.43 34.60 3.84
C ILE A 596 -16.46 34.05 2.83
N GLU A 597 -17.65 34.67 2.71
CA GLU A 597 -18.67 34.27 1.73
C GLU A 597 -18.14 34.32 0.29
N GLN A 598 -17.33 35.33 -0.07
CA GLN A 598 -16.70 35.41 -1.40
C GLN A 598 -15.67 34.34 -1.64
N ILE A 599 -14.83 34.04 -0.64
CA ILE A 599 -13.80 33.00 -0.72
C ILE A 599 -14.46 31.61 -0.82
N ASP A 600 -15.49 31.34 0.01
CA ASP A 600 -16.23 30.08 -0.02
C ASP A 600 -16.94 29.84 -1.35
N ALA A 601 -17.60 30.87 -1.89
CA ALA A 601 -18.21 30.83 -3.23
C ALA A 601 -17.16 30.47 -4.30
N TYR A 602 -15.97 31.08 -4.22
CA TYR A 602 -14.87 30.81 -5.15
C TYR A 602 -14.37 29.36 -5.05
N ILE A 603 -14.16 28.86 -3.83
CA ILE A 603 -13.75 27.45 -3.61
C ILE A 603 -14.80 26.49 -4.17
N ASN A 604 -16.07 26.77 -3.96
CA ASN A 604 -17.16 25.93 -4.46
C ASN A 604 -17.25 25.90 -6.00
N GLU A 605 -16.91 27.00 -6.67
CA GLU A 605 -16.91 27.12 -8.12
C GLU A 605 -15.64 26.54 -8.76
N HIS A 606 -14.47 26.87 -8.20
CA HIS A 606 -13.17 26.59 -8.81
C HIS A 606 -12.45 25.36 -8.23
N ASN A 607 -12.95 24.78 -7.12
CA ASN A 607 -12.33 23.67 -6.36
C ASN A 607 -10.91 23.98 -5.84
N THR A 608 -10.55 25.23 -5.71
CA THR A 608 -9.27 25.74 -5.18
C THR A 608 -9.48 27.06 -4.44
N ILE A 609 -8.63 27.32 -3.46
CA ILE A 609 -8.58 28.62 -2.78
C ILE A 609 -7.59 29.58 -3.45
N ILE A 610 -6.72 29.07 -4.32
CA ILE A 610 -5.69 29.88 -5.00
C ILE A 610 -6.34 30.85 -5.96
N GLY A 611 -6.06 32.13 -5.79
CA GLY A 611 -6.67 33.21 -6.58
C GLY A 611 -8.06 33.66 -6.10
N ALA A 612 -8.51 33.14 -4.93
CA ALA A 612 -9.78 33.58 -4.36
C ALA A 612 -9.75 35.11 -4.07
N PRO A 613 -10.81 35.84 -4.45
CA PRO A 613 -10.89 37.28 -4.17
C PRO A 613 -10.85 37.55 -2.66
N ALA A 614 -10.22 38.63 -2.25
CA ALA A 614 -10.00 39.05 -0.87
C ALA A 614 -9.00 38.20 -0.04
N LEU A 615 -8.59 37.01 -0.48
CA LEU A 615 -7.58 36.23 0.20
C LEU A 615 -6.19 36.86 0.04
N LYS A 616 -5.49 37.06 1.14
CA LYS A 616 -4.12 37.58 1.15
C LYS A 616 -3.11 36.45 0.87
N ASP A 617 -2.10 36.75 0.07
CA ASP A 617 -1.05 35.78 -0.28
C ASP A 617 -0.28 35.26 0.95
N GLU A 618 -0.09 36.09 1.98
CA GLU A 618 0.57 35.73 3.24
C GLU A 618 -0.17 34.63 4.03
N HIS A 619 -1.48 34.47 3.82
CA HIS A 619 -2.30 33.46 4.48
C HIS A 619 -2.42 32.15 3.70
N LEU A 620 -1.97 32.10 2.44
CA LEU A 620 -2.03 30.90 1.61
C LEU A 620 -1.39 29.65 2.25
N PRO A 621 -0.23 29.76 2.98
CA PRO A 621 0.39 28.58 3.59
C PRO A 621 -0.49 27.84 4.61
N VAL A 622 -1.47 28.51 5.23
CA VAL A 622 -2.44 27.91 6.16
C VAL A 622 -3.32 26.86 5.45
N PHE A 623 -3.55 27.05 4.16
CA PHE A 623 -4.40 26.23 3.31
C PHE A 623 -3.62 25.26 2.42
N ASP A 624 -2.31 25.10 2.66
CA ASP A 624 -1.50 24.12 1.96
C ASP A 624 -1.97 22.69 2.30
N VAL A 625 -2.00 21.83 1.29
CA VAL A 625 -2.58 20.49 1.35
C VAL A 625 -1.54 19.43 1.02
N ALA A 626 -1.88 18.13 1.21
CA ALA A 626 -0.95 17.05 0.92
C ALA A 626 -0.68 16.89 -0.59
N VAL A 627 -1.68 17.15 -1.44
CA VAL A 627 -1.60 16.97 -2.91
C VAL A 627 -2.28 18.12 -3.61
N GLY A 628 -1.62 18.71 -4.60
CA GLY A 628 -2.17 19.84 -5.38
C GLY A 628 -1.10 20.83 -5.80
N GLU A 629 -1.53 21.97 -6.33
CA GLU A 629 -0.64 23.03 -6.81
C GLU A 629 0.21 23.64 -5.67
N ARG A 630 -0.40 23.80 -4.47
CA ARG A 630 0.29 24.18 -3.24
C ARG A 630 0.32 22.98 -2.29
N SER A 631 1.27 22.08 -2.52
CA SER A 631 1.47 20.91 -1.67
C SER A 631 2.55 21.17 -0.61
N ILE A 632 2.32 20.63 0.59
CA ILE A 632 3.31 20.59 1.66
C ILE A 632 4.52 19.79 1.19
N SER A 633 5.73 20.28 1.50
CA SER A 633 6.96 19.60 1.16
C SER A 633 7.10 18.24 1.87
N HIS A 634 7.83 17.29 1.28
CA HIS A 634 8.10 16.01 1.95
C HIS A 634 8.83 16.21 3.30
N THR A 635 9.69 17.23 3.40
CA THR A 635 10.35 17.61 4.65
C THR A 635 9.35 18.07 5.71
N GLY A 636 8.33 18.87 5.34
CA GLY A 636 7.28 19.30 6.27
C GLY A 636 6.45 18.14 6.81
N HIS A 637 6.19 17.11 5.98
CA HIS A 637 5.57 15.88 6.44
C HIS A 637 6.46 15.12 7.44
N ILE A 638 7.75 14.98 7.17
CA ILE A 638 8.72 14.28 8.02
C ILE A 638 8.94 15.05 9.33
N ASP A 639 9.03 16.37 9.27
CA ASP A 639 9.21 17.22 10.44
C ASP A 639 8.03 17.16 11.42
N MET A 640 6.80 17.13 10.90
CA MET A 640 5.62 16.93 11.72
C MET A 640 5.63 15.56 12.43
N MET A 641 6.03 14.50 11.72
CA MET A 641 6.19 13.18 12.34
C MET A 641 7.28 13.20 13.42
N ALA A 642 8.42 13.84 13.13
CA ALA A 642 9.54 13.94 14.06
C ALA A 642 9.17 14.72 15.33
N ALA A 643 8.31 15.72 15.24
CA ALA A 643 7.82 16.47 16.39
C ALA A 643 6.91 15.64 17.32
N ALA A 644 6.14 14.70 16.77
CA ALA A 644 5.22 13.86 17.54
C ALA A 644 5.84 12.53 18.03
N GLN A 645 6.78 11.95 17.26
CA GLN A 645 7.32 10.60 17.50
C GLN A 645 7.95 10.40 18.90
N PRO A 646 8.69 11.35 19.48
CA PRO A 646 9.31 11.17 20.80
C PRO A 646 8.30 10.94 21.94
N PHE A 647 7.03 11.21 21.72
CA PHE A 647 5.96 11.08 22.71
C PHE A 647 5.11 9.83 22.55
N LEU A 648 5.27 9.08 21.47
CA LEU A 648 4.45 7.90 21.19
C LEU A 648 5.15 6.61 21.59
N SER A 649 4.49 5.77 22.38
CA SER A 649 4.99 4.45 22.72
C SER A 649 5.01 3.51 21.51
N GLY A 650 4.00 3.55 20.64
CA GLY A 650 4.04 2.95 19.32
C GLY A 650 4.65 3.89 18.28
N ALA A 651 4.08 3.92 17.07
CA ALA A 651 4.57 4.72 15.96
C ALA A 651 3.44 5.52 15.27
N ILE A 652 3.72 6.03 14.10
CA ILE A 652 2.86 6.95 13.35
C ILE A 652 2.50 6.33 12.00
N SER A 653 1.21 6.23 11.70
CA SER A 653 0.73 5.97 10.36
C SER A 653 0.54 7.29 9.63
N LYS A 654 1.47 7.62 8.76
CA LYS A 654 1.42 8.80 7.91
C LYS A 654 2.07 8.55 6.57
N THR A 655 1.45 9.08 5.52
CA THR A 655 2.02 9.08 4.19
C THR A 655 2.83 10.35 3.96
N VAL A 656 4.06 10.22 3.49
CA VAL A 656 4.85 11.34 2.96
C VAL A 656 4.54 11.46 1.48
N ASN A 657 3.79 12.51 1.12
CA ASN A 657 3.41 12.75 -0.26
C ASN A 657 4.52 13.49 -1.00
N LEU A 658 4.80 13.05 -2.24
CA LEU A 658 5.71 13.71 -3.16
C LEU A 658 4.99 14.00 -4.49
N PRO A 659 5.34 15.09 -5.15
CA PRO A 659 4.77 15.42 -6.47
C PRO A 659 5.22 14.39 -7.52
N GLU A 660 4.50 14.32 -8.64
CA GLU A 660 4.83 13.45 -9.77
C GLU A 660 6.26 13.69 -10.31
N THR A 661 6.75 14.92 -10.19
CA THR A 661 8.09 15.35 -10.64
C THR A 661 9.22 14.88 -9.73
N ALA A 662 8.92 14.32 -8.55
CA ALA A 662 9.94 13.84 -7.62
C ALA A 662 10.80 12.73 -8.24
N THR A 663 12.08 12.75 -7.94
CA THR A 663 13.08 11.79 -8.42
C THR A 663 13.27 10.63 -7.44
N VAL A 664 13.95 9.58 -7.88
CA VAL A 664 14.37 8.47 -7.00
C VAL A 664 15.30 8.98 -5.88
N SER A 665 16.14 9.97 -6.17
CA SER A 665 17.03 10.59 -5.16
C SER A 665 16.23 11.28 -4.06
N ASP A 666 15.15 12.01 -4.40
CA ASP A 666 14.31 12.68 -3.41
C ASP A 666 13.67 11.68 -2.43
N ILE A 667 13.33 10.47 -2.91
CA ILE A 667 12.83 9.40 -2.06
C ILE A 667 13.94 8.81 -1.16
N ALA A 668 15.14 8.58 -1.72
CA ALA A 668 16.27 8.10 -0.93
C ALA A 668 16.65 9.12 0.16
N ASP A 669 16.66 10.42 -0.17
CA ASP A 669 16.93 11.51 0.78
C ASP A 669 15.85 11.59 1.87
N ALA A 670 14.57 11.40 1.53
CA ALA A 670 13.48 11.36 2.48
C ALA A 670 13.64 10.18 3.48
N TYR A 671 14.05 9.00 3.01
CA TYR A 671 14.34 7.88 3.91
C TYR A 671 15.53 8.15 4.83
N MET A 672 16.60 8.77 4.31
CA MET A 672 17.74 9.18 5.13
C MET A 672 17.40 10.26 6.15
N ASP A 673 16.53 11.20 5.80
CA ASP A 673 16.05 12.26 6.70
C ASP A 673 15.16 11.68 7.82
N GLY A 674 14.25 10.76 7.50
CA GLY A 674 13.46 10.05 8.49
C GLY A 674 14.30 9.30 9.52
N TRP A 675 15.38 8.63 9.09
CA TRP A 675 16.34 7.99 10.00
C TRP A 675 17.02 9.00 10.93
N LYS A 676 17.60 10.07 10.37
CA LYS A 676 18.31 11.10 11.13
C LYS A 676 17.42 11.80 12.16
N LYS A 677 16.14 11.95 11.86
CA LYS A 677 15.14 12.57 12.75
C LYS A 677 14.51 11.60 13.75
N GLY A 678 14.95 10.33 13.76
CA GLY A 678 14.53 9.34 14.77
C GLY A 678 13.11 8.83 14.57
N LEU A 679 12.61 8.79 13.34
CA LEU A 679 11.33 8.14 13.03
C LEU A 679 11.42 6.62 13.21
N LYS A 680 10.31 5.97 13.51
CA LYS A 680 10.22 4.51 13.61
C LYS A 680 9.87 3.85 12.28
N ALA A 681 9.09 4.53 11.44
CA ALA A 681 8.75 4.05 10.09
C ALA A 681 8.47 5.23 9.16
N LEU A 682 8.65 4.98 7.86
CA LEU A 682 8.32 5.94 6.80
C LEU A 682 7.71 5.24 5.60
N ALA A 683 6.54 5.71 5.18
CA ALA A 683 5.86 5.31 3.97
C ALA A 683 5.74 6.51 3.02
N ILE A 684 6.10 6.31 1.75
CA ILE A 684 6.14 7.36 0.75
C ILE A 684 5.09 7.10 -0.32
N TYR A 685 4.46 8.15 -0.79
CA TYR A 685 3.56 8.11 -1.94
C TYR A 685 3.92 9.22 -2.92
N ARG A 686 4.42 8.86 -4.11
CA ARG A 686 4.59 9.80 -5.22
C ARG A 686 3.31 9.83 -6.05
N ASP A 687 2.84 11.03 -6.39
CA ASP A 687 1.65 11.16 -7.22
C ASP A 687 1.83 10.44 -8.56
N GLY A 688 0.79 9.75 -9.02
CA GLY A 688 0.82 8.95 -10.24
C GLY A 688 1.56 7.59 -10.14
N SER A 689 2.09 7.18 -8.98
CA SER A 689 2.83 5.91 -8.83
C SER A 689 1.95 4.65 -8.86
N LYS A 690 0.63 4.76 -8.64
CA LYS A 690 -0.31 3.62 -8.68
C LYS A 690 -1.37 3.76 -9.76
N THR A 691 -1.67 2.65 -10.43
CA THR A 691 -2.68 2.58 -11.52
C THR A 691 -4.10 2.82 -10.99
N ALA A 692 -4.41 2.47 -9.75
CA ALA A 692 -5.71 2.66 -9.10
C ALA A 692 -5.58 3.45 -7.79
N GLN A 693 -6.33 4.55 -7.65
CA GLN A 693 -6.36 5.43 -6.48
C GLN A 693 -7.77 5.51 -5.88
N ALA A 694 -7.86 5.51 -4.54
CA ALA A 694 -9.14 5.58 -3.82
C ALA A 694 -9.66 7.02 -3.62
N LEU A 695 -8.77 8.02 -3.60
CA LEU A 695 -9.10 9.44 -3.49
C LEU A 695 -8.52 10.19 -4.69
N LYS A 696 -9.27 11.14 -5.24
CA LYS A 696 -8.86 11.99 -6.36
C LYS A 696 -9.13 13.44 -6.03
N THR A 697 -8.28 14.33 -6.51
CA THR A 697 -8.43 15.79 -6.39
C THR A 697 -9.40 16.35 -7.42
N ASP A 698 -9.61 15.66 -8.53
CA ASP A 698 -10.57 16.04 -9.55
C ASP A 698 -11.85 15.19 -9.49
N ALA A 699 -13.02 15.79 -9.74
CA ALA A 699 -14.22 15.05 -10.12
C ALA A 699 -13.88 14.33 -11.43
N GLY A 700 -13.46 13.07 -11.36
CA GLY A 700 -13.05 12.29 -12.51
C GLY A 700 -13.90 12.59 -13.73
N ASP A 701 -13.28 12.94 -14.81
CA ASP A 701 -13.78 13.59 -16.02
C ASP A 701 -13.94 15.12 -15.88
N LYS A 702 -12.83 15.88 -15.81
CA LYS A 702 -12.68 16.72 -16.99
C LYS A 702 -12.81 15.70 -18.14
N LYS A 703 -14.01 15.68 -18.82
CA LYS A 703 -13.97 15.69 -20.26
C LYS A 703 -12.87 16.70 -20.55
N SER A 704 -11.61 16.26 -20.69
CA SER A 704 -10.72 16.90 -21.62
C SER A 704 -11.70 17.26 -22.72
N GLU A 705 -11.88 18.54 -23.01
CA GLU A 705 -12.28 18.93 -24.37
C GLU A 705 -11.54 17.93 -25.22
N PRO A 706 -12.23 17.10 -26.01
CA PRO A 706 -11.55 16.01 -26.66
C PRO A 706 -10.31 16.64 -27.30
N ALA A 707 -9.14 16.49 -26.66
CA ALA A 707 -7.90 16.44 -27.39
C ALA A 707 -8.29 15.36 -28.37
N ALA A 708 -8.59 15.78 -29.62
CA ALA A 708 -9.29 15.00 -30.61
C ALA A 708 -8.94 13.56 -30.34
N GLU A 709 -9.91 12.76 -29.83
CA GLU A 709 -9.66 11.32 -29.60
C GLU A 709 -8.92 10.94 -30.86
N ASP A 710 -7.67 10.51 -30.74
CA ASP A 710 -7.05 9.82 -31.85
C ASP A 710 -8.08 8.77 -32.21
N PRO A 711 -8.75 8.90 -33.35
CA PRO A 711 -9.97 8.14 -33.62
C PRO A 711 -9.55 6.70 -33.43
N LYS A 712 -10.19 5.97 -32.54
CA LYS A 712 -9.93 4.53 -32.32
C LYS A 712 -9.74 3.96 -33.72
N PRO A 713 -8.58 3.38 -34.07
CA PRO A 713 -8.27 3.07 -35.46
C PRO A 713 -9.41 2.28 -36.05
N LYS A 714 -10.16 2.94 -36.89
CA LYS A 714 -11.38 2.38 -37.51
C LYS A 714 -10.92 1.49 -38.65
N ARG A 715 -11.24 0.20 -38.54
CA ARG A 715 -10.85 -0.76 -39.60
C ARG A 715 -11.33 -0.30 -40.97
N ASN A 716 -10.42 0.06 -41.85
CA ASN A 716 -10.67 0.32 -43.26
C ASN A 716 -10.76 -1.03 -44.00
N LYS A 717 -11.97 -1.60 -44.07
CA LYS A 717 -12.17 -2.89 -44.74
C LYS A 717 -11.86 -2.79 -46.20
N MET A 718 -11.20 -3.81 -46.75
CA MET A 718 -10.94 -3.93 -48.19
C MET A 718 -12.22 -3.89 -49.01
N PRO A 719 -12.23 -3.20 -50.18
CA PRO A 719 -13.33 -3.26 -51.14
C PRO A 719 -13.64 -4.71 -51.56
N ARG A 720 -14.89 -5.01 -51.87
CA ARG A 720 -15.28 -6.35 -52.33
C ARG A 720 -14.54 -6.77 -53.62
N GLU A 721 -14.36 -5.83 -54.56
CA GLU A 721 -13.53 -6.00 -55.75
C GLU A 721 -12.31 -5.11 -55.61
N ARG A 722 -11.11 -5.69 -55.84
CA ARG A 722 -9.83 -5.01 -55.64
C ARG A 722 -8.72 -5.59 -56.48
N GLU A 723 -7.76 -4.79 -56.84
CA GLU A 723 -6.55 -5.25 -57.49
C GLU A 723 -5.66 -5.99 -56.50
N SER A 724 -4.92 -6.99 -56.99
CA SER A 724 -3.94 -7.72 -56.20
C SER A 724 -2.72 -8.13 -57.02
N ILE A 725 -1.59 -8.27 -56.36
CA ILE A 725 -0.37 -8.83 -56.95
C ILE A 725 -0.18 -10.23 -56.38
N THR A 726 -0.12 -11.23 -57.27
CA THR A 726 0.21 -12.59 -56.85
C THR A 726 1.63 -12.94 -57.30
N HIS A 727 2.46 -13.37 -56.35
CA HIS A 727 3.86 -13.72 -56.59
C HIS A 727 4.14 -15.14 -56.15
N LYS A 728 4.71 -15.97 -57.01
CA LYS A 728 5.24 -17.29 -56.66
C LYS A 728 6.63 -17.15 -56.09
N PHE A 729 6.85 -17.69 -54.93
CA PHE A 729 8.16 -17.64 -54.25
C PHE A 729 8.69 -19.02 -53.86
N SER A 730 9.99 -19.11 -53.63
CA SER A 730 10.63 -20.27 -53.01
C SER A 730 11.69 -19.79 -51.98
N VAL A 731 11.77 -20.48 -50.84
CA VAL A 731 12.81 -20.30 -49.82
C VAL A 731 13.34 -21.68 -49.45
N GLY A 732 14.59 -21.98 -49.85
CA GLY A 732 15.11 -23.33 -49.76
C GLY A 732 14.28 -24.31 -50.58
N MET A 733 13.75 -25.36 -49.96
CA MET A 733 12.89 -26.37 -50.61
C MET A 733 11.38 -26.09 -50.50
N HIS A 734 10.97 -24.96 -49.91
CA HIS A 734 9.58 -24.59 -49.72
C HIS A 734 9.14 -23.63 -50.81
N GLU A 735 8.07 -23.92 -51.48
CA GLU A 735 7.44 -23.05 -52.47
C GLU A 735 6.06 -22.61 -51.99
N GLY A 736 5.57 -21.48 -52.47
CA GLY A 736 4.24 -20.94 -52.18
C GLY A 736 3.90 -19.70 -52.98
N TYR A 737 2.75 -19.14 -52.72
CA TYR A 737 2.29 -17.90 -53.34
C TYR A 737 1.95 -16.86 -52.27
N ILE A 738 2.35 -15.60 -52.53
CA ILE A 738 1.92 -14.43 -51.80
C ILE A 738 0.94 -13.67 -52.67
N THR A 739 -0.28 -13.40 -52.19
CA THR A 739 -1.23 -12.51 -52.87
C THR A 739 -1.42 -11.30 -51.98
N ALA A 740 -1.02 -10.10 -52.46
CA ALA A 740 -1.19 -8.83 -51.75
C ALA A 740 -2.31 -8.02 -52.44
N GLY A 741 -3.38 -7.75 -51.70
CA GLY A 741 -4.51 -6.93 -52.16
C GLY A 741 -4.26 -5.46 -51.91
N LYS A 742 -4.63 -4.61 -52.90
CA LYS A 742 -4.42 -3.16 -52.86
C LYS A 742 -5.69 -2.41 -52.58
N TYR A 743 -5.56 -1.29 -51.86
CA TYR A 743 -6.57 -0.24 -51.87
C TYR A 743 -6.55 0.57 -53.21
N PRO A 744 -7.59 1.38 -53.50
CA PRO A 744 -7.62 2.23 -54.69
C PRO A 744 -6.48 3.26 -54.79
N ASP A 745 -5.86 3.62 -53.70
CA ASP A 745 -4.68 4.50 -53.58
C ASP A 745 -3.34 3.78 -53.84
N GLY A 746 -3.38 2.47 -54.07
CA GLY A 746 -2.21 1.65 -54.33
C GLY A 746 -1.56 1.01 -53.10
N SER A 747 -1.96 1.41 -51.89
CA SER A 747 -1.43 0.85 -50.62
C SER A 747 -1.88 -0.60 -50.41
N VAL A 748 -1.06 -1.41 -49.72
CA VAL A 748 -1.41 -2.78 -49.38
C VAL A 748 -2.33 -2.84 -48.16
N GLY A 749 -3.43 -3.60 -48.24
CA GLY A 749 -4.38 -3.75 -47.12
C GLY A 749 -4.59 -5.19 -46.65
N GLU A 750 -4.12 -6.18 -47.40
CA GLU A 750 -4.21 -7.57 -47.00
C GLU A 750 -3.18 -8.44 -47.73
N ILE A 751 -2.84 -9.56 -47.12
CA ILE A 751 -2.02 -10.59 -47.73
C ILE A 751 -2.64 -11.98 -47.53
N PHE A 752 -2.50 -12.84 -48.55
CA PHE A 752 -2.83 -14.26 -48.47
C PHE A 752 -1.61 -15.07 -48.82
N LEU A 753 -1.42 -16.18 -48.15
CA LEU A 753 -0.33 -17.11 -48.34
C LEU A 753 -0.94 -18.45 -48.70
N THR A 754 -0.68 -18.93 -49.93
CA THR A 754 -1.24 -20.18 -50.41
C THR A 754 -0.13 -21.15 -50.82
N ASP A 755 -0.44 -22.46 -50.80
CA ASP A 755 0.46 -23.57 -51.13
C ASP A 755 1.77 -23.63 -50.34
N ILE A 756 1.76 -23.11 -49.11
CA ILE A 756 2.88 -23.23 -48.20
C ILE A 756 2.72 -24.50 -47.35
N GLY A 757 3.47 -25.56 -47.70
CA GLY A 757 3.43 -26.86 -46.99
C GLY A 757 2.16 -27.67 -47.25
N LYS A 758 2.08 -28.86 -46.65
CA LYS A 758 0.90 -29.73 -46.77
C LYS A 758 -0.31 -29.18 -46.04
N GLU A 759 -1.51 -29.49 -46.58
CA GLU A 759 -2.78 -29.15 -45.89
C GLU A 759 -2.80 -29.76 -44.48
N GLY A 760 -3.20 -28.95 -43.48
CA GLY A 760 -3.23 -29.37 -42.09
C GLY A 760 -1.86 -29.32 -41.38
N SER A 761 -0.78 -28.87 -42.03
CA SER A 761 0.53 -28.74 -41.39
C SER A 761 0.58 -27.51 -40.48
N THR A 762 1.35 -27.58 -39.38
CA THR A 762 1.59 -26.46 -38.43
C THR A 762 2.13 -25.23 -39.18
N ILE A 763 3.02 -25.40 -40.13
CA ILE A 763 3.57 -24.30 -40.93
C ILE A 763 2.45 -23.58 -41.69
N LYS A 764 1.55 -24.29 -42.37
CA LYS A 764 0.43 -23.67 -43.10
C LYS A 764 -0.51 -22.91 -42.15
N GLY A 765 -0.82 -23.50 -40.97
CA GLY A 765 -1.67 -22.85 -39.96
C GLY A 765 -1.04 -21.57 -39.41
N LEU A 766 0.23 -21.60 -39.02
CA LEU A 766 0.96 -20.43 -38.54
C LEU A 766 1.11 -19.34 -39.60
N MET A 767 1.40 -19.70 -40.83
CA MET A 767 1.53 -18.73 -41.92
C MET A 767 0.20 -18.09 -42.30
N ASN A 768 -0.92 -18.80 -42.22
CA ASN A 768 -2.25 -18.24 -42.41
C ASN A 768 -2.62 -17.29 -41.26
N ALA A 769 -2.31 -17.64 -39.99
CA ALA A 769 -2.51 -16.77 -38.84
C ALA A 769 -1.66 -15.50 -38.98
N PHE A 770 -0.40 -15.63 -39.40
CA PHE A 770 0.50 -14.51 -39.65
C PHE A 770 -0.05 -13.59 -40.76
N ALA A 771 -0.48 -14.14 -41.87
CA ALA A 771 -1.09 -13.35 -42.97
C ALA A 771 -2.36 -12.62 -42.50
N THR A 772 -3.19 -13.29 -41.69
CA THR A 772 -4.40 -12.68 -41.12
C THR A 772 -4.08 -11.53 -40.18
N ALA A 773 -3.09 -11.69 -39.26
CA ALA A 773 -2.67 -10.66 -38.35
C ALA A 773 -2.11 -9.42 -39.07
N ILE A 774 -1.24 -9.63 -40.08
CA ILE A 774 -0.71 -8.53 -40.91
C ILE A 774 -1.84 -7.82 -41.64
N SER A 775 -2.73 -8.56 -42.27
CA SER A 775 -3.89 -7.98 -42.99
C SER A 775 -4.80 -7.16 -42.09
N MET A 776 -5.07 -7.65 -40.88
CA MET A 776 -5.85 -6.88 -39.89
C MET A 776 -5.14 -5.61 -39.47
N GLY A 777 -3.86 -5.67 -39.13
CA GLY A 777 -3.13 -4.47 -38.73
C GLY A 777 -3.01 -3.43 -39.84
N LEU A 778 -2.74 -3.82 -41.09
CA LEU A 778 -2.75 -2.93 -42.26
C LEU A 778 -4.11 -2.22 -42.39
N GLN A 779 -5.22 -2.95 -42.22
CA GLN A 779 -6.58 -2.40 -42.28
C GLN A 779 -6.93 -1.49 -41.08
N TYR A 780 -6.21 -1.58 -39.97
CA TYR A 780 -6.30 -0.68 -38.84
C TYR A 780 -5.29 0.48 -38.91
N GLY A 781 -4.51 0.59 -40.01
CA GLY A 781 -3.62 1.71 -40.27
C GLY A 781 -2.22 1.54 -39.70
N VAL A 782 -1.80 0.34 -39.33
CA VAL A 782 -0.39 0.07 -38.99
C VAL A 782 0.45 0.19 -40.26
N PRO A 783 1.51 1.05 -40.28
CA PRO A 783 2.36 1.23 -41.46
C PRO A 783 3.05 -0.08 -41.87
N LEU A 784 3.20 -0.30 -43.17
CA LEU A 784 3.90 -1.48 -43.71
C LEU A 784 5.36 -1.51 -43.21
N GLU A 785 5.99 -0.34 -43.09
CA GLU A 785 7.37 -0.18 -42.65
C GLU A 785 7.61 -0.78 -41.24
N ASP A 786 6.64 -0.67 -40.33
CA ASP A 786 6.73 -1.24 -38.99
C ASP A 786 6.80 -2.78 -39.04
N TYR A 787 6.01 -3.40 -39.90
CA TYR A 787 6.07 -4.85 -40.11
C TYR A 787 7.39 -5.26 -40.77
N VAL A 788 7.82 -4.52 -41.80
CA VAL A 788 9.08 -4.77 -42.50
C VAL A 788 10.25 -4.67 -41.52
N LYS A 789 10.32 -3.60 -40.73
CA LYS A 789 11.36 -3.39 -39.71
C LYS A 789 11.39 -4.50 -38.68
N LYS A 790 10.23 -5.01 -38.28
CA LYS A 790 10.12 -5.99 -37.18
C LYS A 790 10.42 -7.41 -37.62
N PHE A 791 10.00 -7.80 -38.84
CA PHE A 791 10.05 -9.20 -39.28
C PHE A 791 11.14 -9.49 -40.34
N SER A 792 11.73 -8.49 -40.98
CA SER A 792 12.91 -8.70 -41.84
C SER A 792 14.08 -9.22 -41.03
N TYR A 793 14.82 -10.11 -41.62
CA TYR A 793 16.00 -10.78 -41.04
C TYR A 793 15.74 -11.69 -39.83
N MET A 794 14.49 -11.95 -39.47
CA MET A 794 14.16 -13.02 -38.52
C MET A 794 14.64 -14.37 -39.03
N ARG A 795 15.41 -15.08 -38.21
CA ARG A 795 16.05 -16.33 -38.61
C ARG A 795 15.43 -17.53 -37.96
N PHE A 796 14.83 -18.42 -38.75
CA PHE A 796 14.36 -19.74 -38.37
C PHE A 796 14.00 -20.55 -39.63
N GLU A 797 13.98 -21.87 -39.55
CA GLU A 797 13.66 -22.74 -40.70
C GLU A 797 12.22 -22.56 -41.17
N PRO A 798 11.97 -22.59 -42.53
CA PRO A 798 12.95 -22.80 -43.58
C PRO A 798 13.69 -21.50 -43.98
N GLU A 799 15.04 -21.60 -44.07
CA GLU A 799 15.91 -20.58 -44.63
C GLU A 799 16.59 -21.07 -45.92
N GLY A 800 17.06 -20.17 -46.76
CA GLY A 800 17.82 -20.59 -47.94
C GLY A 800 17.78 -19.63 -49.13
N ILE A 801 18.37 -20.15 -50.24
CA ILE A 801 18.39 -19.44 -51.53
C ILE A 801 16.96 -19.33 -52.04
N THR A 802 16.64 -18.18 -52.60
CA THR A 802 15.35 -17.92 -53.27
C THR A 802 15.54 -17.88 -54.81
N ARG A 803 14.48 -17.99 -55.54
CA ARG A 803 14.50 -17.77 -57.01
C ARG A 803 14.21 -16.30 -57.40
N ASN A 804 14.10 -15.43 -56.41
CA ASN A 804 13.88 -14.01 -56.66
C ASN A 804 15.21 -13.25 -56.75
N PRO A 805 15.59 -12.69 -57.92
CA PRO A 805 16.85 -11.98 -58.09
C PRO A 805 16.96 -10.69 -57.22
N GLU A 806 15.85 -10.14 -56.75
CA GLU A 806 15.81 -8.98 -55.86
C GLU A 806 16.13 -9.36 -54.42
N ILE A 807 15.83 -10.61 -54.02
CA ILE A 807 16.01 -11.13 -52.67
C ILE A 807 16.66 -12.53 -52.79
N PRO A 808 17.94 -12.64 -53.08
CA PRO A 808 18.56 -13.93 -53.46
C PRO A 808 18.66 -14.92 -52.30
N PHE A 809 18.59 -14.44 -51.04
CA PHE A 809 18.61 -15.29 -49.86
C PHE A 809 17.62 -14.76 -48.80
N ALA A 810 16.91 -15.70 -48.15
CA ALA A 810 16.02 -15.37 -47.04
C ALA A 810 16.35 -16.20 -45.79
N LYS A 811 16.29 -15.58 -44.64
CA LYS A 811 16.55 -16.17 -43.33
C LYS A 811 15.34 -16.90 -42.73
N SER A 812 14.15 -16.70 -43.28
CA SER A 812 12.89 -17.36 -42.95
C SER A 812 11.80 -17.00 -43.97
N LEU A 813 10.64 -17.66 -43.91
CA LEU A 813 9.48 -17.28 -44.70
C LEU A 813 8.99 -15.85 -44.40
N PRO A 814 8.79 -15.43 -43.12
CA PRO A 814 8.43 -14.04 -42.80
C PRO A 814 9.46 -13.01 -43.29
N ASP A 815 10.77 -13.30 -43.21
CA ASP A 815 11.83 -12.44 -43.75
C ASP A 815 11.64 -12.21 -45.24
N TYR A 816 11.40 -13.28 -46.02
CA TYR A 816 11.16 -13.17 -47.44
C TYR A 816 9.90 -12.35 -47.74
N ILE A 817 8.79 -12.66 -47.07
CA ILE A 817 7.49 -12.04 -47.31
C ILE A 817 7.58 -10.55 -47.06
N MET A 818 8.20 -10.12 -45.94
CA MET A 818 8.31 -8.71 -45.60
C MET A 818 9.20 -7.94 -46.57
N ARG A 819 10.35 -8.47 -46.93
CA ARG A 819 11.23 -7.84 -47.93
C ARG A 819 10.59 -7.82 -49.30
N TRP A 820 9.80 -8.84 -49.69
CA TRP A 820 9.05 -8.80 -50.94
C TRP A 820 7.93 -7.74 -50.88
N LEU A 821 7.20 -7.60 -49.79
CA LEU A 821 6.21 -6.54 -49.64
C LEU A 821 6.89 -5.14 -49.71
N ALA A 822 8.02 -4.97 -49.04
CA ALA A 822 8.78 -3.72 -49.11
C ALA A 822 9.18 -3.40 -50.56
N SER A 823 9.67 -4.37 -51.36
CA SER A 823 10.05 -4.15 -52.75
C SER A 823 8.87 -3.77 -53.68
N ARG A 824 7.62 -3.89 -53.25
CA ARG A 824 6.42 -3.63 -54.08
C ARG A 824 5.58 -2.46 -53.60
N PHE A 825 5.76 -2.03 -52.36
CA PHE A 825 4.88 -1.04 -51.73
C PHE A 825 5.64 0.08 -50.98
N ILE A 826 6.98 0.06 -51.01
CA ILE A 826 7.81 1.13 -50.41
C ILE A 826 8.70 1.69 -51.51
N ASP A 827 8.58 3.01 -51.76
CA ASP A 827 9.33 3.69 -52.83
C ASP A 827 10.70 4.24 -52.37
N ASP A 828 11.04 4.15 -51.07
CA ASP A 828 12.31 4.62 -50.52
C ASP A 828 13.47 3.70 -50.91
N VAL A 829 14.24 4.15 -51.91
CA VAL A 829 15.37 3.40 -52.48
C VAL A 829 16.49 3.18 -51.44
N ASP A 830 16.74 4.14 -50.52
CA ASP A 830 17.75 4.02 -49.47
C ASP A 830 17.32 2.95 -48.45
N TYR A 831 16.03 2.94 -48.09
CA TYR A 831 15.47 1.94 -47.21
C TYR A 831 15.50 0.54 -47.82
N LEU A 832 15.13 0.40 -49.08
CA LEU A 832 15.21 -0.88 -49.83
C LEU A 832 16.63 -1.41 -49.89
N GLU A 833 17.60 -0.54 -50.14
CA GLU A 833 19.04 -0.92 -50.17
C GLU A 833 19.48 -1.40 -48.79
N SER A 834 19.07 -0.72 -47.72
CA SER A 834 19.40 -1.09 -46.31
C SER A 834 18.86 -2.48 -45.94
N LEU A 835 17.74 -2.87 -46.55
CA LEU A 835 17.14 -4.21 -46.43
C LEU A 835 17.74 -5.28 -47.36
N GLY A 836 18.84 -4.94 -48.07
CA GLY A 836 19.49 -5.85 -49.01
C GLY A 836 18.58 -6.28 -50.16
N ILE A 837 17.65 -5.43 -50.57
CA ILE A 837 16.73 -5.66 -51.70
C ILE A 837 17.34 -5.03 -52.92
N MET A 838 17.47 -5.80 -54.00
CA MET A 838 18.17 -5.38 -55.23
C MET A 838 17.15 -5.12 -56.38
N THR A 839 16.28 -4.10 -56.19
CA THR A 839 15.38 -3.65 -57.25
C THR A 839 16.18 -3.05 -58.43
N ASP A 840 15.52 -2.86 -59.59
CA ASP A 840 16.20 -2.28 -60.76
C ASP A 840 16.71 -0.85 -60.46
N GLU A 841 16.00 -0.09 -59.63
CA GLU A 841 16.43 1.24 -59.17
C GLU A 841 17.65 1.18 -58.28
N VAL A 842 17.66 0.23 -57.29
CA VAL A 842 18.83 0.00 -56.41
C VAL A 842 20.05 -0.45 -57.23
N ARG A 843 19.85 -1.29 -58.25
CA ARG A 843 20.92 -1.73 -59.13
C ARG A 843 21.47 -0.57 -59.98
N ALA A 844 20.58 0.20 -60.63
CA ALA A 844 20.98 1.35 -61.42
C ALA A 844 21.79 2.37 -60.61
N ARG A 845 21.40 2.58 -59.33
CA ARG A 845 22.14 3.46 -58.41
C ARG A 845 23.50 2.92 -58.06
N LYS A 846 23.62 1.63 -57.79
CA LYS A 846 24.93 0.98 -57.53
C LYS A 846 25.85 1.01 -58.75
N GLU A 847 25.33 0.79 -59.92
CA GLU A 847 26.07 0.92 -61.16
C GLU A 847 26.54 2.36 -61.41
N ALA A 848 25.68 3.35 -61.14
CA ALA A 848 26.03 4.75 -61.21
C ALA A 848 27.11 5.14 -60.19
N GLN A 849 27.05 4.62 -58.97
CA GLN A 849 28.08 4.84 -57.92
C GLN A 849 29.42 4.19 -58.25
N GLN A 850 29.44 3.07 -59.02
CA GLN A 850 30.66 2.42 -59.47
C GLN A 850 31.26 3.07 -60.73
N ALA A 851 30.52 3.93 -61.44
CA ALA A 851 30.96 4.61 -62.67
C ALA A 851 31.65 5.95 -62.44
N PHE A 852 31.84 6.41 -61.24
CA PHE A 852 32.65 7.62 -60.93
C PHE A 852 34.14 7.24 -60.69
N PRO A 853 35.09 7.73 -61.51
CA PRO A 853 36.54 7.53 -61.29
C PRO A 853 36.98 8.33 -60.06
N MET A 854 37.76 7.70 -59.19
CA MET A 854 38.53 8.43 -58.17
C MET A 854 39.52 9.33 -58.88
N ASP A 855 39.42 10.64 -58.67
CA ASP A 855 40.42 11.60 -59.08
C ASP A 855 41.43 11.75 -57.92
N ASP A 856 42.63 11.25 -58.19
CA ASP A 856 43.83 11.43 -57.37
C ASP A 856 44.32 12.88 -57.46
N THR A 857 44.27 13.65 -56.38
CA THR A 857 45.26 14.73 -56.17
C THR A 857 45.60 14.92 -54.69
N ALA A 858 46.72 14.47 -54.37
CA ALA A 858 47.92 14.96 -53.60
C ALA A 858 47.76 16.15 -52.67
N GLY A 859 48.42 16.00 -51.53
CA GLY A 859 49.01 17.13 -50.74
C GLY A 859 49.09 16.79 -49.25
N ASP A 860 50.07 16.17 -48.84
CA ASP A 860 51.37 16.54 -48.23
C ASP A 860 51.34 17.11 -46.80
N GLY A 861 52.19 16.50 -45.95
CA GLY A 861 52.72 17.05 -44.67
C GLY A 861 52.24 16.31 -43.42
N GLY A 862 52.96 15.50 -42.76
CA GLY A 862 54.35 15.40 -42.44
C GLY A 862 54.49 14.83 -41.01
N ASN A 863 55.36 13.85 -40.89
CA ASN A 863 56.15 13.47 -39.68
C ASN A 863 55.42 12.95 -38.43
N GLY A 864 55.81 11.89 -37.76
CA GLY A 864 57.11 11.16 -37.84
C GLY A 864 57.20 10.18 -36.65
N HIS A 865 57.96 9.15 -36.97
CA HIS A 865 58.74 8.30 -36.05
C HIS A 865 58.00 7.51 -34.93
N SER A 866 58.36 6.31 -34.65
CA SER A 866 59.41 5.34 -35.07
C SER A 866 59.21 4.04 -34.31
N ASN A 867 59.53 2.94 -34.96
CA ASN A 867 60.20 1.72 -34.49
C ASN A 867 59.69 0.97 -33.26
N GLY A 868 59.43 -0.30 -33.39
CA GLY A 868 60.48 -1.29 -33.23
C GLY A 868 59.97 -2.70 -33.38
N GLU A 869 60.72 -3.34 -34.17
CA GLU A 869 60.88 -4.73 -34.55
C GLU A 869 60.82 -5.74 -33.39
N GLY A 870 60.50 -6.98 -33.78
CA GLY A 870 60.99 -8.18 -33.12
C GLY A 870 60.07 -9.39 -33.25
N ASN A 871 60.03 -10.01 -34.31
CA ASN A 871 60.58 -11.27 -34.83
C ASN A 871 60.57 -12.47 -33.83
N GLY A 872 60.07 -13.59 -34.26
CA GLY A 872 60.53 -14.87 -33.76
C GLY A 872 59.51 -16.01 -33.72
N THR A 873 59.29 -16.60 -34.86
CA THR A 873 59.36 -18.06 -35.15
C THR A 873 58.72 -19.08 -34.18
N ALA A 874 57.70 -19.76 -34.60
CA ALA A 874 57.72 -21.09 -35.20
C ALA A 874 57.65 -22.31 -34.27
N ASN A 875 56.73 -23.15 -34.64
CA ASN A 875 56.73 -24.62 -34.57
C ASN A 875 56.27 -25.31 -33.30
N GLY A 876 55.26 -26.15 -33.52
CA GLY A 876 55.29 -27.50 -33.00
C GLY A 876 53.91 -28.08 -32.62
N SER A 877 53.23 -28.63 -33.62
CA SER A 877 52.54 -29.94 -33.64
C SER A 877 52.03 -30.54 -32.36
N ALA A 878 50.75 -30.84 -32.27
CA ALA A 878 50.21 -32.20 -32.31
C ALA A 878 48.80 -32.22 -31.72
N GLU A 879 47.83 -32.69 -32.49
CA GLU A 879 46.59 -33.28 -32.03
C GLU A 879 46.87 -34.52 -31.16
N PRO A 880 45.93 -35.06 -30.35
CA PRO A 880 44.61 -35.48 -30.85
C PRO A 880 43.41 -35.33 -29.92
N GLU A 881 42.27 -35.28 -30.59
CA GLU A 881 40.95 -35.74 -30.26
C GLU A 881 40.68 -36.43 -28.92
N ALA A 882 39.62 -35.94 -28.22
CA ALA A 882 38.72 -36.78 -27.46
C ALA A 882 37.29 -36.26 -27.61
N GLU A 883 36.53 -36.95 -28.42
CA GLU A 883 35.07 -36.89 -28.54
C GLU A 883 34.39 -37.10 -27.17
N ALA A 884 33.58 -36.18 -26.73
CA ALA A 884 32.55 -36.46 -25.73
C ALA A 884 31.21 -36.63 -26.43
N LYS A 885 30.73 -37.86 -26.43
CA LYS A 885 29.40 -38.23 -26.89
C LYS A 885 28.33 -37.66 -25.94
N PRO A 886 27.19 -37.12 -26.46
CA PRO A 886 26.06 -36.77 -25.61
C PRO A 886 25.36 -38.05 -25.09
N ALA A 887 25.05 -38.05 -23.78
CA ALA A 887 24.28 -39.10 -23.16
C ALA A 887 22.85 -39.12 -23.70
N THR A 888 22.48 -40.12 -24.43
CA THR A 888 21.10 -40.44 -24.76
C THR A 888 20.39 -40.98 -23.54
N ALA A 889 19.42 -40.24 -23.03
CA ALA A 889 18.44 -40.75 -22.10
C ALA A 889 17.57 -41.82 -22.81
N ALA A 890 17.59 -43.03 -22.26
CA ALA A 890 16.77 -44.11 -22.73
C ALA A 890 15.29 -43.80 -22.47
N LEU A 891 14.52 -43.64 -23.53
CA LEU A 891 13.07 -43.74 -23.50
C LEU A 891 12.69 -45.18 -23.18
N THR A 892 12.08 -45.40 -22.01
CA THR A 892 11.42 -46.65 -21.72
C THR A 892 10.09 -46.69 -22.42
N ASP A 893 9.98 -47.52 -23.46
CA ASP A 893 8.73 -47.90 -24.13
C ASP A 893 7.87 -48.72 -23.18
N THR A 894 7.02 -48.07 -22.41
CA THR A 894 5.83 -48.68 -21.83
C THR A 894 4.64 -47.80 -22.11
N PRO A 895 3.65 -48.23 -22.89
CA PRO A 895 2.44 -47.50 -23.10
C PRO A 895 1.66 -47.35 -21.78
N PRO A 896 1.01 -46.18 -21.53
CA PRO A 896 0.22 -46.00 -20.33
C PRO A 896 -0.94 -46.99 -20.30
N VAL A 897 -1.07 -47.72 -19.21
CA VAL A 897 -2.19 -48.63 -18.91
C VAL A 897 -3.44 -47.78 -18.72
N VAL A 898 -4.35 -47.75 -19.70
CA VAL A 898 -5.66 -47.16 -19.58
C VAL A 898 -6.56 -48.13 -18.80
N PRO A 899 -7.15 -47.75 -17.66
CA PRO A 899 -8.09 -48.63 -16.98
C PRO A 899 -9.37 -48.80 -17.83
N ALA A 900 -9.65 -50.02 -18.22
CA ALA A 900 -10.90 -50.37 -18.87
C ALA A 900 -12.03 -50.36 -17.86
N LYS A 901 -12.73 -49.20 -17.73
CA LYS A 901 -14.14 -49.02 -17.38
C LYS A 901 -14.32 -47.53 -16.92
N MET A 902 -14.65 -46.68 -17.84
CA MET A 902 -15.26 -45.36 -17.53
C MET A 902 -16.69 -45.38 -18.08
N GLY A 903 -17.65 -45.02 -17.23
CA GLY A 903 -19.04 -44.82 -17.60
C GLY A 903 -19.17 -43.62 -18.57
N ALA A 904 -20.23 -43.64 -19.35
CA ALA A 904 -20.44 -42.88 -20.59
C ALA A 904 -20.67 -41.36 -20.44
N ASP A 905 -20.35 -40.71 -19.31
CA ASP A 905 -20.69 -39.29 -19.05
C ASP A 905 -19.54 -38.42 -18.49
N LEU A 906 -18.29 -38.65 -18.92
CA LEU A 906 -17.15 -37.80 -18.52
C LEU A 906 -16.55 -37.09 -19.74
N GLU A 907 -16.83 -35.78 -19.89
CA GLU A 907 -16.07 -34.90 -20.80
C GLU A 907 -14.66 -34.68 -20.24
N LEU A 908 -13.67 -35.19 -20.97
CA LEU A 908 -12.26 -34.98 -20.68
C LEU A 908 -11.80 -33.62 -21.19
N GLY A 909 -11.19 -32.81 -20.33
CA GLY A 909 -10.51 -31.55 -20.68
C GLY A 909 -9.15 -31.79 -21.37
N PRO A 910 -8.45 -30.74 -21.79
CA PRO A 910 -7.13 -30.85 -22.41
C PRO A 910 -6.10 -31.47 -21.45
N ALA A 911 -5.06 -32.10 -22.02
CA ALA A 911 -3.96 -32.67 -21.23
C ALA A 911 -3.16 -31.56 -20.53
N CYS A 912 -2.67 -31.86 -19.33
CA CYS A 912 -1.79 -30.95 -18.59
C CYS A 912 -0.42 -30.83 -19.27
N ASP A 913 0.01 -29.61 -19.57
CA ASP A 913 1.27 -29.35 -20.28
C ASP A 913 2.54 -29.74 -19.49
N GLN A 914 2.42 -29.98 -18.16
CA GLN A 914 3.57 -30.32 -17.33
C GLN A 914 3.72 -31.82 -17.07
N CYS A 915 2.65 -32.61 -17.03
CA CYS A 915 2.71 -34.04 -16.69
C CYS A 915 2.01 -34.95 -17.70
N GLY A 916 1.37 -34.43 -18.75
CA GLY A 916 0.63 -35.18 -19.76
C GLY A 916 -0.67 -35.85 -19.27
N GLY A 917 -1.08 -35.65 -18.02
CA GLY A 917 -2.32 -36.17 -17.47
C GLY A 917 -3.56 -35.43 -18.00
N MET A 918 -4.62 -36.17 -18.32
CA MET A 918 -5.89 -35.58 -18.77
C MET A 918 -6.62 -34.95 -17.59
N MET A 919 -7.00 -33.68 -17.74
CA MET A 919 -7.73 -32.96 -16.72
C MET A 919 -9.25 -33.22 -16.80
N GLN A 920 -9.89 -33.36 -15.65
CA GLN A 920 -11.33 -33.55 -15.54
C GLN A 920 -11.98 -32.19 -15.35
N ARG A 921 -12.99 -31.85 -16.17
CA ARG A 921 -13.81 -30.67 -15.97
C ARG A 921 -14.78 -30.96 -14.84
N THR A 922 -14.57 -30.38 -13.67
CA THR A 922 -15.57 -30.25 -12.60
C THR A 922 -16.31 -28.95 -12.80
N GLY A 923 -17.60 -29.02 -13.02
CA GLY A 923 -18.48 -27.92 -13.35
C GLY A 923 -18.45 -26.72 -12.39
#